data_e24495357e2927f82d6086fb8781bf40
#
_entry.id   e24495357e2927f82d6086fb8781bf40
#
_cell.length_a   1.000
_cell.length_b   1.000
_cell.length_c   1.000
_cell.angle_alpha   90.00
_cell.angle_beta   90.00
_cell.angle_gamma   90.00
#
_symmetry.space_group_name_H-M   'P 1'
#
loop_
_entity.id
_entity.type
_entity.pdbx_description
1 polymer ?
#
loop_
_entity_poly.entity_id
_entity_poly.type
_entity_poly.pdbx_seq_one_letter_code
_entity_poly.pdbx_strand_id
1 'polypeptide(L)'
;MSGLDFKIKEMAGRIRALREIEGLEPSQMAAKTGVSTEEYIRCESGESDLNFAFIYRCALALNVNVTEIIEGYSPKLKSYTVTRAGAGQEIAKAHGMVYYNMAYAFQNRIAEPLFVRSAYSEEAQHKDIELTTHAGQELDIVIEGKLMVQVGEHTEVLSAGDTIYYDSDTPHGMIAVGGQDCVFYAIVLNPTGEPIPELAPTEAVPAAKKEIAPRDERDDRDRIWRKFIDVTENALGTPTSIQFKNTDKFNFAFDLVDALAEKDPEKLAMLHISRDHTERRFTFKDMKRASAQCANYFKSLGIKKGDRVMLVLKRHYQFWFAMLGLNKLGAIAIPATNQLQEHDFEYRFNSAGISAILCTADGDTAHQVDLAAEHCPTLKHRIIVNGEREGWRTFDEEYTLFSSHFNRTEDSPCGDDLLLMFFTSGTSGYPKIAAHNHKYPLGHFHTARYWHNVHPDGLHLTISDTGWAKSMWGKLYGQWLCEAATFVYDFDRFDAADILPMFAKHQITTFCAPPTMLRMMVKEDISKYDLSSVRHMTTAGEALNPEVYRQFEKATGLQILEGFGQSESTMIIGNLTGAPHKIGSMGKPAPIYEVELQDADGKPVPVGETGEICIRVADGAPCGLFTGYYNAPDKTAEVWHDGYYHTGDTAWKDEDGFYWFVGRVDDVIKSSGYRIGPFEIESVIMELPYVLECGVSAEPDEVRGQVVKASIVLVKGTEPTDELKKEIQKYVKERTAPYKYPRIVVFRDELPKTTSGKIKRNML
;
A
#
# COMPACT_ATOMS: atom_id res chain seq x y z
N MET A 1 46.45 -1.88 -24.56
CA MET A 1 45.31 -2.79 -24.85
C MET A 1 44.15 -1.93 -25.33
N SER A 2 43.43 -2.33 -26.36
CA SER A 2 42.23 -1.58 -26.78
C SER A 2 41.14 -1.74 -25.74
N GLY A 3 40.22 -0.79 -25.61
CA GLY A 3 39.10 -0.91 -24.65
C GLY A 3 38.21 -2.13 -24.92
N LEU A 4 38.33 -2.77 -26.08
CA LEU A 4 37.65 -4.00 -26.45
C LEU A 4 38.32 -5.23 -25.82
N ASP A 5 39.67 -5.30 -25.81
CA ASP A 5 40.43 -6.40 -25.19
C ASP A 5 40.15 -6.49 -23.67
N PHE A 6 39.96 -5.35 -23.04
CA PHE A 6 39.60 -5.26 -21.61
C PHE A 6 38.23 -5.86 -21.34
N LYS A 7 37.21 -5.50 -22.13
CA LYS A 7 35.84 -6.04 -21.97
C LYS A 7 35.76 -7.54 -22.24
N ILE A 8 36.53 -8.05 -23.18
CA ILE A 8 36.59 -9.50 -23.46
C ILE A 8 37.14 -10.24 -22.24
N LYS A 9 38.18 -9.73 -21.60
CA LYS A 9 38.75 -10.33 -20.38
C LYS A 9 37.78 -10.30 -19.19
N GLU A 10 37.02 -9.21 -19.03
CA GLU A 10 35.99 -9.14 -17.98
C GLU A 10 34.91 -10.18 -18.20
N MET A 11 34.35 -10.31 -19.40
CA MET A 11 33.35 -11.33 -19.73
C MET A 11 33.89 -12.73 -19.54
N ALA A 12 35.13 -12.98 -19.97
CA ALA A 12 35.82 -14.27 -19.77
C ALA A 12 35.98 -14.58 -18.27
N GLY A 13 36.38 -13.60 -17.48
CA GLY A 13 36.52 -13.74 -16.02
C GLY A 13 35.19 -14.07 -15.33
N ARG A 14 34.07 -13.44 -15.78
CA ARG A 14 32.72 -13.74 -15.27
C ARG A 14 32.26 -15.16 -15.63
N ILE A 15 32.51 -15.61 -16.86
CA ILE A 15 32.22 -16.98 -17.27
C ILE A 15 32.99 -17.97 -16.38
N ARG A 16 34.29 -17.69 -16.12
CA ARG A 16 35.12 -18.51 -15.23
C ARG A 16 34.56 -18.57 -13.80
N ALA A 17 34.27 -17.41 -13.21
CA ALA A 17 33.74 -17.31 -11.85
C ALA A 17 32.42 -18.08 -11.69
N LEU A 18 31.50 -17.91 -12.64
CA LEU A 18 30.23 -18.62 -12.65
C LEU A 18 30.43 -20.14 -12.80
N ARG A 19 31.36 -20.58 -13.68
CA ARG A 19 31.69 -21.99 -13.82
C ARG A 19 32.23 -22.60 -12.52
N GLU A 20 33.14 -21.86 -11.85
CA GLU A 20 33.74 -22.30 -10.58
C GLU A 20 32.70 -22.38 -9.45
N ILE A 21 31.77 -21.43 -9.38
CA ILE A 21 30.63 -21.46 -8.44
C ILE A 21 29.76 -22.69 -8.66
N GLU A 22 29.49 -23.05 -9.93
CA GLU A 22 28.74 -24.25 -10.28
C GLU A 22 29.53 -25.54 -10.12
N GLY A 23 30.80 -25.48 -9.72
CA GLY A 23 31.68 -26.64 -9.53
C GLY A 23 31.97 -27.43 -10.82
N LEU A 24 31.91 -26.72 -11.96
CA LEU A 24 32.09 -27.37 -13.27
C LEU A 24 33.57 -27.28 -13.74
N GLU A 25 34.08 -28.38 -14.29
CA GLU A 25 35.39 -28.39 -14.94
C GLU A 25 35.29 -27.78 -16.36
N PRO A 26 36.37 -27.13 -16.89
CA PRO A 26 36.38 -26.58 -18.24
C PRO A 26 35.92 -27.57 -19.33
N SER A 27 36.25 -28.85 -19.22
CA SER A 27 35.80 -29.89 -20.15
C SER A 27 34.27 -30.13 -20.13
N GLN A 28 33.64 -29.96 -18.96
CA GLN A 28 32.20 -30.07 -18.82
C GLN A 28 31.48 -28.88 -19.43
N MET A 29 32.03 -27.65 -19.24
CA MET A 29 31.50 -26.48 -19.89
C MET A 29 31.70 -26.50 -21.40
N ALA A 30 32.85 -26.98 -21.89
CA ALA A 30 33.11 -27.17 -23.32
C ALA A 30 32.04 -28.08 -23.96
N ALA A 31 31.72 -29.22 -23.30
CA ALA A 31 30.65 -30.10 -23.74
C ALA A 31 29.28 -29.43 -23.76
N LYS A 32 28.91 -28.65 -22.71
CA LYS A 32 27.65 -27.89 -22.62
C LYS A 32 27.54 -26.77 -23.66
N THR A 33 28.65 -26.12 -24.01
CA THR A 33 28.69 -25.01 -24.97
C THR A 33 28.98 -25.45 -26.41
N GLY A 34 29.25 -26.75 -26.64
CA GLY A 34 29.46 -27.31 -27.97
C GLY A 34 30.76 -26.87 -28.66
N VAL A 35 31.82 -26.59 -27.89
CA VAL A 35 33.13 -26.25 -28.36
C VAL A 35 34.17 -27.28 -27.84
N SER A 36 35.41 -27.31 -28.42
CA SER A 36 36.48 -28.13 -27.85
C SER A 36 36.95 -27.57 -26.49
N THR A 37 37.49 -28.43 -25.64
CA THR A 37 38.01 -28.02 -24.34
C THR A 37 39.12 -27.00 -24.49
N GLU A 38 39.98 -27.12 -25.51
CA GLU A 38 41.04 -26.17 -25.80
C GLU A 38 40.48 -24.77 -26.22
N GLU A 39 39.43 -24.78 -27.04
CA GLU A 39 38.74 -23.58 -27.47
C GLU A 39 38.03 -22.91 -26.30
N TYR A 40 37.36 -23.70 -25.45
CA TYR A 40 36.71 -23.18 -24.24
C TYR A 40 37.73 -22.49 -23.31
N ILE A 41 38.86 -23.12 -23.01
CA ILE A 41 39.91 -22.57 -22.15
C ILE A 41 40.45 -21.27 -22.73
N ARG A 42 40.64 -21.17 -24.04
CA ARG A 42 41.10 -19.94 -24.70
C ARG A 42 40.08 -18.82 -24.63
N CYS A 43 38.82 -19.13 -24.75
CA CYS A 43 37.72 -18.16 -24.55
C CYS A 43 37.63 -17.71 -23.09
N GLU A 44 37.71 -18.64 -22.14
CA GLU A 44 37.63 -18.34 -20.70
C GLU A 44 38.88 -17.58 -20.17
N SER A 45 40.04 -17.74 -20.82
CA SER A 45 41.26 -16.95 -20.51
C SER A 45 41.24 -15.56 -21.14
N GLY A 46 40.27 -15.25 -21.99
CA GLY A 46 40.23 -14.00 -22.75
C GLY A 46 41.30 -13.85 -23.82
N GLU A 47 41.89 -14.97 -24.27
CA GLU A 47 42.87 -15.04 -25.36
C GLU A 47 42.24 -15.20 -26.75
N SER A 48 40.91 -15.34 -26.78
CA SER A 48 40.13 -15.46 -28.02
C SER A 48 38.90 -14.56 -27.93
N ASP A 49 38.42 -14.06 -29.07
CA ASP A 49 37.21 -13.29 -29.16
C ASP A 49 36.00 -14.10 -28.71
N LEU A 50 35.21 -13.50 -27.84
CA LEU A 50 33.93 -14.06 -27.35
C LEU A 50 32.82 -13.67 -28.31
N ASN A 51 32.46 -14.57 -29.22
CA ASN A 51 31.29 -14.32 -30.08
C ASN A 51 29.96 -14.48 -29.30
N PHE A 52 28.93 -13.79 -29.75
CA PHE A 52 27.64 -13.77 -29.09
C PHE A 52 27.03 -15.19 -28.88
N ALA A 53 27.23 -16.09 -29.85
CA ALA A 53 26.72 -17.46 -29.77
C ALA A 53 27.41 -18.26 -28.63
N PHE A 54 28.70 -18.05 -28.40
CA PHE A 54 29.42 -18.66 -27.29
C PHE A 54 28.95 -18.11 -25.94
N ILE A 55 28.85 -16.77 -25.81
CA ILE A 55 28.33 -16.13 -24.59
C ILE A 55 26.91 -16.59 -24.27
N TYR A 56 26.05 -16.68 -25.29
CA TYR A 56 24.66 -17.16 -25.13
C TYR A 56 24.59 -18.60 -24.62
N ARG A 57 25.46 -19.49 -25.18
CA ARG A 57 25.52 -20.88 -24.73
C ARG A 57 26.12 -21.02 -23.32
N CYS A 58 27.08 -20.17 -22.96
CA CYS A 58 27.57 -20.10 -21.57
C CYS A 58 26.46 -19.65 -20.62
N ALA A 59 25.69 -18.62 -20.98
CA ALA A 59 24.56 -18.14 -20.19
C ALA A 59 23.51 -19.24 -19.95
N LEU A 60 23.13 -19.98 -20.99
CA LEU A 60 22.23 -21.14 -20.87
C LEU A 60 22.80 -22.25 -19.98
N ALA A 61 24.10 -22.59 -20.18
CA ALA A 61 24.77 -23.65 -19.44
C ALA A 61 24.93 -23.35 -17.95
N LEU A 62 25.04 -22.07 -17.59
CA LEU A 62 25.20 -21.54 -16.24
C LEU A 62 23.89 -21.01 -15.63
N ASN A 63 22.78 -21.09 -16.37
CA ASN A 63 21.47 -20.61 -15.95
C ASN A 63 21.43 -19.12 -15.53
N VAL A 64 22.13 -18.27 -16.29
CA VAL A 64 22.17 -16.82 -16.09
C VAL A 64 21.73 -16.08 -17.35
N ASN A 65 21.38 -14.79 -17.25
CA ASN A 65 21.06 -13.98 -18.41
C ASN A 65 22.35 -13.62 -19.20
N VAL A 66 22.23 -13.50 -20.51
CA VAL A 66 23.35 -13.08 -21.39
C VAL A 66 23.92 -11.71 -20.96
N THR A 67 23.04 -10.80 -20.51
CA THR A 67 23.43 -9.49 -20.00
C THR A 67 24.26 -9.59 -18.71
N GLU A 68 24.06 -10.58 -17.88
CA GLU A 68 24.88 -10.81 -16.67
C GLU A 68 26.33 -11.19 -17.03
N ILE A 69 26.52 -11.93 -18.11
CA ILE A 69 27.87 -12.23 -18.62
C ILE A 69 28.48 -11.03 -19.33
N ILE A 70 27.70 -10.33 -20.16
CA ILE A 70 28.22 -9.21 -20.96
C ILE A 70 28.50 -7.98 -20.07
N GLU A 71 27.61 -7.67 -19.14
CA GLU A 71 27.66 -6.47 -18.32
C GLU A 71 28.00 -6.73 -16.85
N GLY A 72 27.97 -8.02 -16.42
CA GLY A 72 28.31 -8.43 -15.06
C GLY A 72 27.16 -8.41 -14.05
N TYR A 73 25.95 -7.90 -14.42
CA TYR A 73 24.73 -7.84 -13.57
C TYR A 73 23.57 -7.27 -14.37
N SER A 74 22.39 -7.17 -13.73
CA SER A 74 21.19 -6.48 -14.24
C SER A 74 21.49 -5.04 -14.65
N PRO A 75 20.78 -4.46 -15.64
CA PRO A 75 21.15 -3.23 -16.31
C PRO A 75 21.49 -2.10 -15.33
N LYS A 76 22.74 -1.64 -15.36
CA LYS A 76 23.21 -0.53 -14.53
C LYS A 76 22.77 0.80 -15.15
N LEU A 77 22.42 1.74 -14.29
CA LEU A 77 22.09 3.11 -14.66
C LEU A 77 23.37 3.86 -15.11
N LYS A 78 23.26 4.70 -16.14
CA LYS A 78 24.41 5.46 -16.68
C LYS A 78 24.48 6.88 -16.15
N SER A 79 23.35 7.44 -15.70
CA SER A 79 23.24 8.85 -15.32
C SER A 79 23.27 9.03 -13.80
N TYR A 80 22.54 8.20 -13.05
CA TYR A 80 22.53 8.23 -11.59
C TYR A 80 22.13 6.88 -11.02
N THR A 81 22.45 6.64 -9.76
CA THR A 81 21.91 5.55 -8.95
C THR A 81 21.58 6.05 -7.56
N VAL A 82 20.55 5.49 -6.95
CA VAL A 82 20.17 5.80 -5.57
C VAL A 82 20.19 4.51 -4.76
N THR A 83 21.12 4.41 -3.82
CA THR A 83 21.14 3.33 -2.85
C THR A 83 20.62 3.86 -1.53
N ARG A 84 19.51 3.31 -1.06
CA ARG A 84 18.85 3.73 0.20
C ARG A 84 19.64 3.22 1.41
N ALA A 85 19.45 3.86 2.57
CA ALA A 85 20.08 3.41 3.81
C ALA A 85 19.77 1.94 4.09
N GLY A 86 20.79 1.13 4.31
CA GLY A 86 20.67 -0.32 4.52
C GLY A 86 20.51 -1.17 3.26
N ALA A 87 20.49 -0.57 2.06
CA ALA A 87 20.34 -1.27 0.78
C ALA A 87 21.68 -1.38 -0.01
N GLY A 88 22.82 -1.08 0.61
CA GLY A 88 24.12 -1.31 0.00
C GLY A 88 24.37 -2.80 -0.25
N GLN A 89 25.05 -3.13 -1.34
CA GLN A 89 25.46 -4.50 -1.61
C GLN A 89 26.67 -4.85 -0.73
N GLU A 90 26.53 -5.84 0.16
CA GLU A 90 27.65 -6.35 0.95
C GLU A 90 28.67 -7.00 0.00
N ILE A 91 29.93 -6.52 0.05
CA ILE A 91 30.98 -6.98 -0.84
C ILE A 91 32.12 -7.69 -0.12
N ALA A 92 32.37 -7.36 1.15
CA ALA A 92 33.47 -7.94 1.91
C ALA A 92 33.26 -7.89 3.42
N LYS A 93 33.93 -8.84 4.10
CA LYS A 93 34.19 -8.82 5.54
C LYS A 93 35.67 -9.04 5.74
N ALA A 94 36.39 -8.04 6.21
CA ALA A 94 37.83 -8.13 6.47
C ALA A 94 38.21 -7.26 7.67
N HIS A 95 39.18 -7.69 8.46
CA HIS A 95 39.78 -6.94 9.57
C HIS A 95 38.76 -6.37 10.60
N GLY A 96 37.67 -7.09 10.84
CA GLY A 96 36.61 -6.64 11.76
C GLY A 96 35.64 -5.62 11.15
N MET A 97 35.73 -5.34 9.84
CA MET A 97 34.89 -4.43 9.11
C MET A 97 33.98 -5.15 8.10
N VAL A 98 32.80 -4.59 7.89
CA VAL A 98 31.84 -5.02 6.85
C VAL A 98 31.63 -3.88 5.88
N TYR A 99 31.85 -4.15 4.60
CA TYR A 99 31.81 -3.18 3.51
C TYR A 99 30.57 -3.38 2.65
N TYR A 100 29.84 -2.30 2.38
CA TYR A 100 28.69 -2.27 1.49
C TYR A 100 28.92 -1.30 0.35
N ASN A 101 28.88 -1.79 -0.89
CA ASN A 101 28.98 -0.93 -2.08
C ASN A 101 27.68 -0.14 -2.29
N MET A 102 27.79 1.19 -2.27
CA MET A 102 26.64 2.09 -2.39
C MET A 102 26.33 2.51 -3.83
N ALA A 103 27.25 2.21 -4.77
CA ALA A 103 27.07 2.52 -6.19
C ALA A 103 27.09 1.26 -7.07
N TYR A 104 26.75 0.10 -6.51
CA TYR A 104 26.80 -1.19 -7.21
C TYR A 104 25.96 -1.23 -8.51
N ALA A 105 24.90 -0.42 -8.60
CA ALA A 105 24.03 -0.31 -9.77
C ALA A 105 24.42 0.78 -10.78
N PHE A 106 25.62 1.39 -10.67
CA PHE A 106 26.08 2.46 -11.57
C PHE A 106 27.18 1.97 -12.53
N GLN A 107 27.10 2.36 -13.81
CA GLN A 107 28.11 2.02 -14.83
C GLN A 107 29.24 3.04 -14.85
N ASN A 108 30.46 2.59 -15.22
CA ASN A 108 31.64 3.43 -15.46
C ASN A 108 31.99 4.34 -14.27
N ARG A 109 31.98 3.79 -13.06
CA ARG A 109 32.32 4.51 -11.84
C ARG A 109 33.79 4.98 -11.89
N ILE A 110 33.98 6.24 -11.51
CA ILE A 110 35.31 6.82 -11.24
C ILE A 110 35.63 6.85 -9.74
N ALA A 111 34.63 6.54 -8.94
CA ALA A 111 34.71 6.42 -7.49
C ALA A 111 33.89 5.25 -7.00
N GLU A 112 34.30 4.59 -5.93
CA GLU A 112 33.56 3.53 -5.25
C GLU A 112 33.18 3.97 -3.85
N PRO A 113 31.94 4.45 -3.65
CA PRO A 113 31.45 4.80 -2.33
C PRO A 113 31.07 3.54 -1.57
N LEU A 114 31.72 3.30 -0.46
CA LEU A 114 31.52 2.20 0.46
C LEU A 114 30.90 2.71 1.76
N PHE A 115 29.86 2.06 2.24
CA PHE A 115 29.37 2.21 3.60
C PHE A 115 30.04 1.14 4.45
N VAL A 116 30.79 1.52 5.47
CA VAL A 116 31.62 0.62 6.26
C VAL A 116 31.15 0.60 7.72
N ARG A 117 31.05 -0.60 8.26
CA ARG A 117 30.85 -0.81 9.69
C ARG A 117 32.10 -1.48 10.27
N SER A 118 32.77 -0.80 11.17
CA SER A 118 33.89 -1.31 11.93
C SER A 118 33.44 -1.70 13.34
N ALA A 119 33.50 -2.99 13.66
CA ALA A 119 33.16 -3.47 15.00
C ALA A 119 34.26 -3.10 15.98
N TYR A 120 33.87 -2.61 17.17
CA TYR A 120 34.80 -2.39 18.25
C TYR A 120 35.34 -3.74 18.78
N SER A 121 36.63 -3.83 18.94
CA SER A 121 37.30 -4.99 19.53
C SER A 121 38.34 -4.56 20.54
N GLU A 122 38.24 -4.98 21.79
CA GLU A 122 39.23 -4.73 22.81
C GLU A 122 40.61 -5.32 22.44
N GLU A 123 40.60 -6.47 21.75
CA GLU A 123 41.81 -7.11 21.28
C GLU A 123 42.53 -6.26 20.21
N ALA A 124 41.80 -5.59 19.33
CA ALA A 124 42.36 -4.73 18.31
C ALA A 124 43.00 -3.46 18.90
N GLN A 125 42.55 -3.00 20.07
CA GLN A 125 43.15 -1.82 20.74
C GLN A 125 44.59 -2.05 21.20
N HIS A 126 45.01 -3.32 21.31
CA HIS A 126 46.33 -3.71 21.84
C HIS A 126 47.27 -4.31 20.78
N LYS A 127 46.86 -4.23 19.49
CA LYS A 127 47.64 -4.69 18.34
C LYS A 127 47.96 -3.51 17.41
N ASP A 128 49.03 -3.65 16.64
CA ASP A 128 49.31 -2.73 15.57
C ASP A 128 48.16 -2.82 14.53
N ILE A 129 47.81 -1.66 13.98
CA ILE A 129 46.81 -1.59 12.90
C ILE A 129 47.36 -2.27 11.65
N GLU A 130 46.62 -3.20 11.10
CA GLU A 130 46.99 -3.86 9.86
C GLU A 130 46.87 -2.89 8.67
N LEU A 131 47.97 -2.63 7.99
CA LEU A 131 48.01 -1.65 6.92
C LEU A 131 47.94 -2.34 5.54
N THR A 132 47.14 -1.75 4.67
CA THR A 132 46.93 -2.17 3.28
C THR A 132 47.24 -1.01 2.31
N THR A 133 47.42 -1.29 1.03
CA THR A 133 47.56 -0.27 -0.02
C THR A 133 46.72 -0.65 -1.23
N HIS A 134 46.18 0.35 -1.91
CA HIS A 134 45.56 0.20 -3.21
C HIS A 134 45.75 1.46 -4.05
N ALA A 135 45.60 1.36 -5.37
CA ALA A 135 45.80 2.48 -6.28
C ALA A 135 44.67 3.51 -6.12
N GLY A 136 45.05 4.79 -6.19
CA GLY A 136 44.11 5.91 -6.18
C GLY A 136 44.13 6.71 -4.87
N GLN A 137 43.04 7.36 -4.59
CA GLN A 137 42.88 8.20 -3.39
C GLN A 137 41.59 7.80 -2.64
N GLU A 138 41.56 8.06 -1.34
CA GLU A 138 40.40 7.70 -0.50
C GLU A 138 39.98 8.89 0.36
N LEU A 139 38.68 9.04 0.49
CA LEU A 139 38.02 9.99 1.40
C LEU A 139 37.14 9.20 2.38
N ASP A 140 37.47 9.25 3.66
CA ASP A 140 36.63 8.69 4.72
C ASP A 140 35.83 9.78 5.43
N ILE A 141 34.59 9.49 5.72
CA ILE A 141 33.66 10.38 6.44
C ILE A 141 33.04 9.61 7.59
N VAL A 142 33.36 9.95 8.83
CA VAL A 142 32.79 9.28 10.01
C VAL A 142 31.35 9.74 10.23
N ILE A 143 30.45 8.78 10.35
CA ILE A 143 29.00 9.01 10.54
C ILE A 143 28.60 8.78 12.01
N GLU A 144 29.16 7.73 12.64
CA GLU A 144 28.81 7.34 13.98
C GLU A 144 30.03 6.67 14.65
N GLY A 145 30.23 6.92 15.94
CA GLY A 145 31.36 6.37 16.71
C GLY A 145 32.63 7.16 16.53
N LYS A 146 33.77 6.49 16.75
CA LYS A 146 35.12 7.03 16.56
C LYS A 146 35.98 6.05 15.80
N LEU A 147 36.76 6.56 14.86
CA LEU A 147 37.65 5.81 13.98
C LEU A 147 39.11 6.26 14.25
N MET A 148 39.98 5.34 14.61
CA MET A 148 41.43 5.57 14.57
C MET A 148 41.94 5.15 13.20
N VAL A 149 42.54 6.08 12.48
CA VAL A 149 43.10 5.88 11.13
C VAL A 149 44.58 6.07 11.19
N GLN A 150 45.33 5.14 10.61
CA GLN A 150 46.75 5.24 10.41
C GLN A 150 47.06 5.34 8.91
N VAL A 151 47.81 6.36 8.48
CA VAL A 151 48.29 6.55 7.11
C VAL A 151 49.81 6.76 7.17
N GLY A 152 50.57 5.78 6.69
CA GLY A 152 52.00 5.71 6.89
C GLY A 152 52.39 5.69 8.37
N GLU A 153 53.14 6.69 8.83
CA GLU A 153 53.56 6.83 10.24
C GLU A 153 52.57 7.72 11.06
N HIS A 154 51.59 8.33 10.41
CA HIS A 154 50.64 9.24 11.08
C HIS A 154 49.37 8.52 11.53
N THR A 155 48.96 8.78 12.75
CA THR A 155 47.74 8.22 13.34
C THR A 155 46.85 9.35 13.87
N GLU A 156 45.57 9.35 13.48
CA GLU A 156 44.57 10.31 13.90
C GLU A 156 43.33 9.60 14.42
N VAL A 157 42.60 10.24 15.33
CA VAL A 157 41.30 9.76 15.84
C VAL A 157 40.21 10.69 15.37
N LEU A 158 39.35 10.18 14.52
CA LEU A 158 38.22 10.89 13.93
C LEU A 158 36.94 10.63 14.72
N SER A 159 36.12 11.64 14.87
CA SER A 159 34.79 11.58 15.49
C SER A 159 33.71 11.79 14.43
N ALA A 160 32.45 11.50 14.74
CA ALA A 160 31.33 11.71 13.82
C ALA A 160 31.31 13.16 13.27
N GLY A 161 31.31 13.28 11.96
CA GLY A 161 31.39 14.54 11.19
C GLY A 161 32.81 14.87 10.70
N ASP A 162 33.84 14.22 11.22
CA ASP A 162 35.22 14.40 10.74
C ASP A 162 35.47 13.63 9.46
N THR A 163 36.45 14.10 8.68
CA THR A 163 36.89 13.50 7.42
C THR A 163 38.40 13.42 7.33
N ILE A 164 38.89 12.39 6.65
CA ILE A 164 40.29 12.26 6.25
C ILE A 164 40.34 11.98 4.74
N TYR A 165 41.33 12.58 4.07
CA TYR A 165 41.59 12.37 2.66
C TYR A 165 43.07 12.06 2.45
N TYR A 166 43.37 10.96 1.77
CA TYR A 166 44.77 10.50 1.59
C TYR A 166 44.98 9.79 0.26
N ASP A 167 46.23 9.63 -0.07
CA ASP A 167 46.68 8.82 -1.21
C ASP A 167 46.75 7.36 -0.77
N SER A 168 45.94 6.50 -1.37
CA SER A 168 45.77 5.11 -0.97
C SER A 168 46.95 4.21 -1.35
N ASP A 169 47.91 4.70 -2.16
CA ASP A 169 49.21 4.04 -2.38
C ASP A 169 50.11 4.10 -1.12
N THR A 170 49.80 5.01 -0.16
CA THR A 170 50.38 5.05 1.16
C THR A 170 49.78 3.96 2.03
N PRO A 171 50.61 3.12 2.75
CA PRO A 171 50.09 2.11 3.64
C PRO A 171 49.12 2.73 4.67
N HIS A 172 47.90 2.24 4.71
CA HIS A 172 46.85 2.77 5.57
C HIS A 172 45.99 1.64 6.18
N GLY A 173 45.36 1.93 7.32
CA GLY A 173 44.46 1.02 8.02
C GLY A 173 43.70 1.74 9.12
N MET A 174 42.66 1.15 9.62
CA MET A 174 41.77 1.79 10.60
C MET A 174 41.08 0.80 11.50
N ILE A 175 40.72 1.25 12.70
CA ILE A 175 39.95 0.48 13.69
C ILE A 175 38.95 1.37 14.42
N ALA A 176 37.81 0.79 14.86
CA ALA A 176 36.90 1.47 15.77
C ALA A 176 37.51 1.63 17.16
N VAL A 177 37.36 2.81 17.79
CA VAL A 177 37.90 3.11 19.11
C VAL A 177 36.84 3.75 20.02
N GLY A 178 37.15 3.86 21.30
CA GLY A 178 36.25 4.51 22.29
C GLY A 178 35.14 3.63 22.80
N GLY A 179 35.28 2.31 22.72
CA GLY A 179 34.38 1.33 23.37
C GLY A 179 33.08 1.04 22.62
N GLN A 180 32.96 1.50 21.38
CA GLN A 180 31.77 1.25 20.56
C GLN A 180 32.12 1.16 19.06
N ASP A 181 31.24 0.52 18.29
CA ASP A 181 31.38 0.37 16.84
C ASP A 181 31.44 1.74 16.15
N CYS A 182 32.13 1.79 15.02
CA CYS A 182 32.21 2.97 14.17
C CYS A 182 31.54 2.71 12.81
N VAL A 183 30.83 3.71 12.30
CA VAL A 183 30.22 3.72 10.98
C VAL A 183 30.78 4.91 10.20
N PHE A 184 31.25 4.65 8.96
CA PHE A 184 31.80 5.68 8.10
C PHE A 184 31.55 5.36 6.62
N TYR A 185 31.67 6.37 5.76
CA TYR A 185 31.78 6.19 4.31
C TYR A 185 33.24 6.25 3.91
N ALA A 186 33.71 5.23 3.16
CA ALA A 186 34.95 5.25 2.44
C ALA A 186 34.66 5.46 0.94
N ILE A 187 35.16 6.52 0.34
CA ILE A 187 35.00 6.84 -1.07
C ILE A 187 36.33 6.66 -1.74
N VAL A 188 36.53 5.50 -2.37
CA VAL A 188 37.74 5.16 -3.08
C VAL A 188 37.69 5.76 -4.49
N LEU A 189 38.62 6.63 -4.82
CA LEU A 189 38.78 7.29 -6.10
C LEU A 189 39.88 6.58 -6.86
N ASN A 190 39.55 5.97 -8.00
CA ASN A 190 40.55 5.31 -8.86
C ASN A 190 40.65 6.02 -10.23
N PRO A 191 41.53 7.02 -10.36
CA PRO A 191 41.68 7.80 -11.58
C PRO A 191 42.24 7.01 -12.77
N THR A 192 42.81 5.83 -12.57
CA THR A 192 43.32 4.98 -13.64
C THR A 192 42.29 4.10 -14.31
N GLY A 193 41.09 3.98 -13.68
CA GLY A 193 39.97 3.14 -14.17
C GLY A 193 40.26 1.64 -14.12
N GLU A 194 41.30 1.20 -13.43
CA GLU A 194 41.52 -0.24 -13.19
C GLU A 194 40.53 -0.77 -12.12
N PRO A 195 40.00 -1.99 -12.29
CA PRO A 195 39.09 -2.54 -11.31
C PRO A 195 39.79 -2.76 -9.96
N ILE A 196 39.13 -2.31 -8.89
CA ILE A 196 39.53 -2.69 -7.53
C ILE A 196 39.39 -4.20 -7.43
N PRO A 197 40.34 -4.96 -6.86
CA PRO A 197 40.21 -6.39 -6.70
C PRO A 197 38.90 -6.75 -5.97
N GLU A 198 38.01 -7.48 -6.64
CA GLU A 198 36.80 -7.98 -5.99
C GLU A 198 37.17 -8.97 -4.87
N LEU A 199 36.91 -8.58 -3.64
CA LEU A 199 36.96 -9.53 -2.53
C LEU A 199 35.81 -10.55 -2.71
N ALA A 200 36.14 -11.82 -2.71
CA ALA A 200 35.19 -12.92 -2.97
C ALA A 200 33.97 -12.84 -2.05
N PRO A 201 32.76 -13.04 -2.59
CA PRO A 201 31.54 -13.05 -1.76
C PRO A 201 31.61 -14.17 -0.73
N THR A 202 31.50 -13.81 0.52
CA THR A 202 31.26 -14.78 1.59
C THR A 202 29.77 -15.17 1.59
N GLU A 203 29.49 -16.47 1.65
CA GLU A 203 28.10 -16.97 1.75
C GLU A 203 27.32 -16.26 2.86
N ALA A 204 26.16 -15.75 2.49
CA ALA A 204 25.26 -15.10 3.43
C ALA A 204 24.87 -16.07 4.55
N VAL A 205 25.37 -15.82 5.75
CA VAL A 205 24.81 -16.46 6.95
C VAL A 205 23.41 -15.93 7.15
N PRO A 206 22.37 -16.76 7.21
CA PRO A 206 21.02 -16.30 7.49
C PRO A 206 21.03 -15.51 8.80
N ALA A 207 20.54 -14.29 8.75
CA ALA A 207 20.37 -13.48 9.96
C ALA A 207 19.55 -14.30 10.96
N ALA A 208 20.12 -14.58 12.13
CA ALA A 208 19.43 -15.27 13.20
C ALA A 208 18.14 -14.48 13.51
N LYS A 209 16.98 -15.11 13.30
CA LYS A 209 15.71 -14.58 13.72
C LYS A 209 15.84 -14.33 15.24
N LYS A 210 15.91 -13.06 15.66
CA LYS A 210 15.63 -12.72 17.04
C LYS A 210 14.20 -13.21 17.29
N GLU A 211 14.05 -14.28 18.05
CA GLU A 211 12.77 -14.63 18.64
C GLU A 211 12.39 -13.44 19.54
N ILE A 212 11.52 -12.59 19.00
CA ILE A 212 10.82 -11.60 19.81
C ILE A 212 9.94 -12.43 20.71
N ALA A 213 10.24 -12.44 22.02
CA ALA A 213 9.38 -13.08 23.01
C ALA A 213 7.94 -12.60 22.75
N PRO A 214 6.94 -13.51 22.73
CA PRO A 214 5.57 -13.12 22.49
C PRO A 214 5.19 -12.07 23.55
N ARG A 215 5.07 -10.82 23.12
CA ARG A 215 4.40 -9.78 23.92
C ARG A 215 2.97 -10.25 24.13
N ASP A 216 2.44 -10.05 25.33
CA ASP A 216 1.01 -10.20 25.56
C ASP A 216 0.30 -9.36 24.47
N GLU A 217 -0.31 -10.01 23.50
CA GLU A 217 -0.88 -9.41 22.30
C GLU A 217 -1.90 -8.31 22.62
N ARG A 218 -2.35 -8.22 23.87
CA ARG A 218 -3.33 -7.27 24.38
C ARG A 218 -2.82 -6.34 25.48
N ASP A 219 -1.53 -6.25 25.70
CA ASP A 219 -1.00 -5.24 26.63
C ASP A 219 -1.05 -3.84 25.99
N ASP A 220 -2.12 -3.14 26.30
CA ASP A 220 -2.39 -1.80 25.79
C ASP A 220 -1.94 -0.69 26.76
N ARG A 221 -1.31 -1.02 27.89
CA ARG A 221 -1.00 -0.05 28.97
C ARG A 221 -0.20 1.15 28.46
N ASP A 222 0.75 0.93 27.57
CA ASP A 222 1.67 1.94 27.06
C ASP A 222 1.34 2.40 25.62
N ARG A 223 0.15 2.10 25.09
CA ARG A 223 -0.22 2.49 23.73
C ARG A 223 -0.52 3.98 23.63
N ILE A 224 -0.03 4.61 22.56
CA ILE A 224 -0.18 6.06 22.34
C ILE A 224 -1.64 6.45 22.21
N TRP A 225 -2.46 5.62 21.57
CA TRP A 225 -3.90 5.90 21.38
C TRP A 225 -4.66 6.13 22.69
N ARG A 226 -4.20 5.56 23.82
CA ARG A 226 -4.82 5.79 25.14
C ARG A 226 -4.82 7.24 25.61
N LYS A 227 -4.01 8.09 25.00
CA LYS A 227 -4.06 9.53 25.24
C LYS A 227 -5.34 10.18 24.68
N PHE A 228 -5.99 9.51 23.72
CA PHE A 228 -7.09 10.05 22.95
C PHE A 228 -8.37 9.20 23.00
N ILE A 229 -8.28 7.94 23.43
CA ILE A 229 -9.36 6.98 23.38
C ILE A 229 -9.44 6.20 24.70
N ASP A 230 -10.63 6.17 25.28
CA ASP A 230 -10.99 5.25 26.36
C ASP A 230 -11.94 4.20 25.81
N VAL A 231 -11.70 2.95 26.10
CA VAL A 231 -12.53 1.83 25.65
C VAL A 231 -12.90 0.92 26.81
N THR A 232 -14.14 0.48 26.83
CA THR A 232 -14.64 -0.55 27.73
C THR A 232 -15.03 -1.77 26.90
N GLU A 233 -14.53 -2.93 27.32
CA GLU A 233 -14.81 -4.22 26.66
C GLU A 233 -15.60 -5.12 27.61
N ASN A 234 -16.42 -6.02 27.03
CA ASN A 234 -17.04 -7.11 27.79
C ASN A 234 -16.03 -8.25 28.04
N ALA A 235 -16.48 -9.32 28.72
CA ALA A 235 -15.62 -10.47 29.05
C ALA A 235 -15.07 -11.24 27.80
N LEU A 236 -15.65 -11.01 26.62
CA LEU A 236 -15.22 -11.61 25.34
C LEU A 236 -14.30 -10.69 24.53
N GLY A 237 -13.96 -9.52 25.06
CA GLY A 237 -13.13 -8.52 24.38
C GLY A 237 -13.87 -7.72 23.29
N THR A 238 -15.21 -7.78 23.25
CA THR A 238 -16.01 -6.94 22.37
C THR A 238 -16.19 -5.54 22.98
N PRO A 239 -15.98 -4.44 22.23
CA PRO A 239 -16.15 -3.10 22.76
C PRO A 239 -17.62 -2.81 23.07
N THR A 240 -17.88 -2.31 24.27
CA THR A 240 -19.21 -1.86 24.71
C THR A 240 -19.32 -0.34 24.74
N SER A 241 -18.19 0.36 24.86
CA SER A 241 -18.13 1.82 24.81
C SER A 241 -16.76 2.25 24.29
N ILE A 242 -16.74 3.27 23.45
CA ILE A 242 -15.54 3.95 22.98
C ILE A 242 -15.77 5.45 23.15
N GLN A 243 -14.91 6.11 23.90
CA GLN A 243 -14.99 7.54 24.17
C GLN A 243 -13.72 8.22 23.71
N PHE A 244 -13.88 9.36 23.06
CA PHE A 244 -12.76 10.16 22.56
C PHE A 244 -12.49 11.34 23.49
N LYS A 245 -11.20 11.65 23.71
CA LYS A 245 -10.73 12.75 24.55
C LYS A 245 -9.57 13.48 23.88
N ASN A 246 -9.34 14.73 24.27
CA ASN A 246 -8.26 15.59 23.72
C ASN A 246 -8.30 15.73 22.19
N THR A 247 -9.49 15.61 21.59
CA THR A 247 -9.68 15.57 20.13
C THR A 247 -9.49 16.95 19.47
N ASP A 248 -9.71 18.02 20.20
CA ASP A 248 -9.57 19.41 19.77
C ASP A 248 -8.15 19.81 19.36
N LYS A 249 -7.15 19.11 19.93
CA LYS A 249 -5.73 19.33 19.63
C LYS A 249 -5.10 18.21 18.82
N PHE A 250 -5.88 17.17 18.46
CA PHE A 250 -5.33 16.01 17.79
C PHE A 250 -4.91 16.30 16.36
N ASN A 251 -3.69 15.85 16.03
CA ASN A 251 -3.15 15.76 14.68
C ASN A 251 -2.46 14.41 14.51
N PHE A 252 -2.92 13.59 13.58
CA PHE A 252 -2.44 12.23 13.40
C PHE A 252 -0.93 12.13 13.14
N ALA A 253 -0.38 13.03 12.33
CA ALA A 253 1.03 12.98 11.97
C ALA A 253 1.95 13.30 13.18
N PHE A 254 1.58 14.30 14.00
CA PHE A 254 2.38 14.67 15.17
C PHE A 254 2.10 13.79 16.38
N ASP A 255 0.82 13.60 16.73
CA ASP A 255 0.42 12.98 17.99
C ASP A 255 0.53 11.45 17.98
N LEU A 256 0.54 10.85 16.78
CA LEU A 256 0.69 9.41 16.63
C LEU A 256 1.99 9.04 15.92
N VAL A 257 2.18 9.45 14.66
CA VAL A 257 3.31 8.97 13.84
C VAL A 257 4.64 9.45 14.40
N ASP A 258 4.76 10.75 14.69
CA ASP A 258 5.99 11.30 15.28
C ASP A 258 6.22 10.77 16.70
N ALA A 259 5.16 10.61 17.49
CA ALA A 259 5.24 10.04 18.83
C ALA A 259 5.66 8.56 18.82
N LEU A 260 5.21 7.76 17.83
CA LEU A 260 5.68 6.38 17.65
C LEU A 260 7.14 6.35 17.21
N ALA A 261 7.55 7.25 16.31
CA ALA A 261 8.94 7.37 15.90
C ALA A 261 9.89 7.73 17.04
N GLU A 262 9.40 8.46 18.06
CA GLU A 262 10.17 8.78 19.28
C GLU A 262 10.18 7.62 20.26
N LYS A 263 9.04 6.92 20.41
CA LYS A 263 8.88 5.80 21.36
C LYS A 263 9.60 4.53 20.90
N ASP A 264 9.47 4.19 19.61
CA ASP A 264 10.02 2.97 19.01
C ASP A 264 10.39 3.26 17.55
N PRO A 265 11.54 3.90 17.31
CA PRO A 265 11.94 4.41 15.99
C PRO A 265 12.05 3.32 14.94
N GLU A 266 12.46 2.11 15.34
CA GLU A 266 12.69 0.99 14.42
C GLU A 266 11.42 0.13 14.20
N LYS A 267 10.31 0.47 14.85
CA LYS A 267 9.04 -0.23 14.65
C LYS A 267 8.58 -0.07 13.21
N LEU A 268 8.25 -1.21 12.59
CA LEU A 268 7.74 -1.25 11.22
C LEU A 268 6.39 -0.51 11.13
N ALA A 269 6.31 0.47 10.25
CA ALA A 269 5.08 1.15 9.89
C ALA A 269 4.46 0.54 8.63
N MET A 270 5.29 0.26 7.62
CA MET A 270 4.83 -0.25 6.33
C MET A 270 5.86 -1.18 5.69
N LEU A 271 5.38 -2.31 5.16
CA LEU A 271 6.10 -3.14 4.20
C LEU A 271 5.46 -2.92 2.82
N HIS A 272 6.21 -2.33 1.92
CA HIS A 272 5.76 -2.01 0.56
C HIS A 272 6.44 -2.91 -0.46
N ILE A 273 5.64 -3.51 -1.33
CA ILE A 273 6.08 -4.29 -2.48
C ILE A 273 5.68 -3.52 -3.74
N SER A 274 6.66 -3.11 -4.52
CA SER A 274 6.43 -2.45 -5.81
C SER A 274 6.00 -3.46 -6.88
N ARG A 275 5.52 -2.97 -8.01
CA ARG A 275 5.11 -3.78 -9.16
C ARG A 275 6.21 -4.71 -9.69
N ASP A 276 7.46 -4.31 -9.57
CA ASP A 276 8.65 -5.10 -9.91
C ASP A 276 9.11 -6.02 -8.77
N HIS A 277 8.27 -6.23 -7.77
CA HIS A 277 8.52 -7.01 -6.56
C HIS A 277 9.66 -6.47 -5.66
N THR A 278 10.13 -5.25 -5.88
CA THR A 278 11.07 -4.59 -4.97
C THR A 278 10.42 -4.37 -3.61
N GLU A 279 11.04 -4.92 -2.57
CA GLU A 279 10.60 -4.79 -1.18
C GLU A 279 11.19 -3.53 -0.53
N ARG A 280 10.37 -2.77 0.18
CA ARG A 280 10.79 -1.62 0.99
C ARG A 280 10.14 -1.68 2.35
N ARG A 281 10.97 -1.59 3.38
CA ARG A 281 10.52 -1.56 4.77
C ARG A 281 10.64 -0.12 5.27
N PHE A 282 9.55 0.43 5.77
CA PHE A 282 9.53 1.78 6.34
C PHE A 282 9.17 1.69 7.82
N THR A 283 10.03 2.26 8.66
CA THR A 283 9.80 2.41 10.09
C THR A 283 9.01 3.68 10.39
N PHE A 284 8.52 3.85 11.62
CA PHE A 284 7.90 5.11 12.03
C PHE A 284 8.90 6.28 11.99
N LYS A 285 10.19 6.03 12.24
CA LYS A 285 11.27 7.02 12.06
C LYS A 285 11.36 7.48 10.60
N ASP A 286 11.24 6.57 9.64
CA ASP A 286 11.24 6.92 8.22
C ASP A 286 10.00 7.74 7.86
N MET A 287 8.83 7.38 8.38
CA MET A 287 7.59 8.14 8.17
C MET A 287 7.69 9.55 8.74
N LYS A 288 8.23 9.71 9.96
CA LYS A 288 8.48 11.03 10.57
C LYS A 288 9.40 11.88 9.70
N ARG A 289 10.53 11.31 9.27
CA ARG A 289 11.53 11.99 8.42
C ARG A 289 10.93 12.40 7.09
N ALA A 290 10.37 11.46 6.34
CA ALA A 290 9.83 11.71 5.01
C ALA A 290 8.65 12.70 5.03
N SER A 291 7.77 12.59 6.04
CA SER A 291 6.65 13.53 6.18
C SER A 291 7.10 14.95 6.50
N ALA A 292 8.17 15.13 7.28
CA ALA A 292 8.75 16.44 7.55
C ALA A 292 9.37 17.04 6.29
N GLN A 293 10.10 16.24 5.51
CA GLN A 293 10.65 16.66 4.22
C GLN A 293 9.54 17.05 3.23
N CYS A 294 8.48 16.25 3.13
CA CYS A 294 7.32 16.57 2.30
C CYS A 294 6.60 17.85 2.75
N ALA A 295 6.41 18.06 4.06
CA ALA A 295 5.80 19.29 4.57
C ALA A 295 6.61 20.55 4.21
N ASN A 296 7.94 20.46 4.36
CA ASN A 296 8.85 21.55 3.97
C ASN A 296 8.86 21.76 2.45
N TYR A 297 8.83 20.69 1.68
CA TYR A 297 8.74 20.75 0.22
C TYR A 297 7.45 21.45 -0.23
N PHE A 298 6.28 21.04 0.25
CA PHE A 298 5.01 21.68 -0.08
C PHE A 298 4.97 23.14 0.36
N LYS A 299 5.50 23.42 1.54
CA LYS A 299 5.62 24.81 2.04
C LYS A 299 6.48 25.67 1.10
N SER A 300 7.57 25.14 0.55
CA SER A 300 8.44 25.85 -0.40
C SER A 300 7.74 26.19 -1.72
N LEU A 301 6.74 25.41 -2.11
CA LEU A 301 5.88 25.67 -3.26
C LEU A 301 4.79 26.73 -2.98
N GLY A 302 4.74 27.27 -1.76
CA GLY A 302 3.71 28.22 -1.32
C GLY A 302 2.39 27.56 -0.94
N ILE A 303 2.33 26.24 -0.82
CA ILE A 303 1.17 25.51 -0.29
C ILE A 303 1.09 25.77 1.23
N LYS A 304 -0.10 26.05 1.70
CA LYS A 304 -0.36 26.44 3.09
C LYS A 304 -1.61 25.76 3.64
N LYS A 305 -1.86 25.94 4.93
CA LYS A 305 -3.06 25.45 5.62
C LYS A 305 -4.33 25.86 4.86
N GLY A 306 -5.19 24.88 4.59
CA GLY A 306 -6.45 25.03 3.86
C GLY A 306 -6.32 24.92 2.33
N ASP A 307 -5.13 24.87 1.73
CA ASP A 307 -4.98 24.58 0.31
C ASP A 307 -5.30 23.09 0.02
N ARG A 308 -5.81 22.80 -1.17
CA ARG A 308 -6.21 21.48 -1.59
C ARG A 308 -5.18 20.89 -2.54
N VAL A 309 -4.70 19.71 -2.20
CA VAL A 309 -3.70 18.96 -2.97
C VAL A 309 -4.27 17.61 -3.36
N MET A 310 -4.39 17.34 -4.66
CA MET A 310 -4.86 16.06 -5.16
C MET A 310 -3.72 15.04 -5.21
N LEU A 311 -4.01 13.79 -4.80
CA LEU A 311 -3.07 12.68 -4.79
C LEU A 311 -3.59 11.55 -5.68
N VAL A 312 -2.94 11.33 -6.83
CA VAL A 312 -3.29 10.26 -7.79
C VAL A 312 -2.09 9.32 -7.90
N LEU A 313 -1.90 8.49 -6.88
CA LEU A 313 -0.65 7.77 -6.64
C LEU A 313 -0.80 6.25 -6.61
N LYS A 314 -1.91 5.69 -7.09
CA LYS A 314 -2.14 4.24 -7.05
C LYS A 314 -1.83 3.70 -5.63
N ARG A 315 -0.86 2.80 -5.50
CA ARG A 315 -0.37 2.27 -4.22
C ARG A 315 1.12 2.55 -4.01
N HIS A 316 1.66 3.58 -4.67
CA HIS A 316 3.04 4.02 -4.49
C HIS A 316 3.28 4.50 -3.06
N TYR A 317 4.43 4.14 -2.46
CA TYR A 317 4.73 4.48 -1.06
C TYR A 317 4.80 5.99 -0.79
N GLN A 318 5.08 6.79 -1.80
CA GLN A 318 5.08 8.25 -1.72
C GLN A 318 3.73 8.83 -1.28
N PHE A 319 2.64 8.09 -1.49
CA PHE A 319 1.32 8.48 -1.00
C PHE A 319 1.32 8.74 0.51
N TRP A 320 1.92 7.85 1.31
CA TRP A 320 1.98 7.99 2.78
C TRP A 320 2.84 9.17 3.21
N PHE A 321 3.95 9.41 2.53
CA PHE A 321 4.82 10.55 2.80
C PHE A 321 4.10 11.88 2.52
N ALA A 322 3.43 11.98 1.38
CA ALA A 322 2.66 13.14 0.98
C ALA A 322 1.46 13.38 1.93
N MET A 323 0.67 12.34 2.24
CA MET A 323 -0.45 12.42 3.17
C MET A 323 -0.02 12.99 4.53
N LEU A 324 1.02 12.43 5.13
CA LEU A 324 1.53 12.90 6.43
C LEU A 324 2.15 14.30 6.34
N GLY A 325 2.84 14.62 5.25
CA GLY A 325 3.40 15.94 5.00
C GLY A 325 2.31 17.03 4.92
N LEU A 326 1.24 16.74 4.17
CA LEU A 326 0.06 17.62 4.08
C LEU A 326 -0.65 17.73 5.43
N ASN A 327 -0.75 16.64 6.20
CA ASN A 327 -1.29 16.65 7.57
C ASN A 327 -0.53 17.62 8.48
N LYS A 328 0.82 17.59 8.43
CA LYS A 328 1.66 18.50 9.24
C LYS A 328 1.50 19.95 8.81
N LEU A 329 1.40 20.20 7.51
CA LEU A 329 1.28 21.54 6.94
C LEU A 329 -0.14 22.12 7.09
N GLY A 330 -1.17 21.26 7.16
CA GLY A 330 -2.58 21.64 7.19
C GLY A 330 -3.19 21.86 5.81
N ALA A 331 -2.51 21.42 4.77
CA ALA A 331 -3.10 21.33 3.45
C ALA A 331 -3.99 20.08 3.35
N ILE A 332 -5.11 20.23 2.67
CA ILE A 332 -6.16 19.22 2.59
C ILE A 332 -5.83 18.26 1.47
N ALA A 333 -5.64 16.97 1.81
CA ALA A 333 -5.40 15.93 0.83
C ALA A 333 -6.70 15.52 0.12
N ILE A 334 -6.62 15.29 -1.19
CA ILE A 334 -7.73 14.77 -2.01
C ILE A 334 -7.24 13.53 -2.77
N PRO A 335 -7.32 12.33 -2.15
CA PRO A 335 -7.00 11.10 -2.85
C PRO A 335 -7.95 10.86 -4.03
N ALA A 336 -7.41 10.42 -5.17
CA ALA A 336 -8.19 10.10 -6.36
C ALA A 336 -7.57 8.94 -7.14
N THR A 337 -8.40 8.24 -7.91
CA THR A 337 -7.97 7.11 -8.75
C THR A 337 -7.27 7.58 -10.01
N ASN A 338 -6.32 6.78 -10.49
CA ASN A 338 -5.62 7.00 -11.76
C ASN A 338 -6.47 6.69 -13.01
N GLN A 339 -7.73 6.31 -12.84
CA GLN A 339 -8.67 6.00 -13.93
C GLN A 339 -9.46 7.23 -14.40
N LEU A 340 -9.23 8.40 -13.80
CA LEU A 340 -9.90 9.65 -14.16
C LEU A 340 -9.48 10.11 -15.56
N GLN A 341 -10.44 10.66 -16.30
CA GLN A 341 -10.24 11.28 -17.60
C GLN A 341 -10.21 12.81 -17.49
N GLU A 342 -9.84 13.50 -18.56
CA GLU A 342 -9.76 14.96 -18.65
C GLU A 342 -10.94 15.68 -17.98
N HIS A 343 -12.19 15.38 -18.41
CA HIS A 343 -13.40 16.01 -17.87
C HIS A 343 -13.61 15.75 -16.37
N ASP A 344 -13.15 14.60 -15.87
CA ASP A 344 -13.18 14.26 -14.45
C ASP A 344 -12.20 15.11 -13.65
N PHE A 345 -10.99 15.32 -14.17
CA PHE A 345 -9.99 16.18 -13.56
C PHE A 345 -10.42 17.65 -13.59
N GLU A 346 -10.90 18.14 -14.73
CA GLU A 346 -11.40 19.51 -14.86
C GLU A 346 -12.48 19.81 -13.83
N TYR A 347 -13.48 18.94 -13.71
CA TYR A 347 -14.54 19.11 -12.73
C TYR A 347 -13.97 19.17 -11.29
N ARG A 348 -13.07 18.24 -10.93
CA ARG A 348 -12.52 18.14 -9.57
C ARG A 348 -11.61 19.32 -9.23
N PHE A 349 -10.77 19.74 -10.16
CA PHE A 349 -9.89 20.89 -9.95
C PHE A 349 -10.68 22.15 -9.68
N ASN A 350 -11.71 22.41 -10.48
CA ASN A 350 -12.52 23.61 -10.36
C ASN A 350 -13.45 23.57 -9.14
N SER A 351 -14.16 22.47 -8.90
CA SER A 351 -15.14 22.36 -7.79
C SER A 351 -14.50 22.39 -6.41
N ALA A 352 -13.32 21.79 -6.24
CA ALA A 352 -12.57 21.85 -4.99
C ALA A 352 -11.54 22.99 -4.94
N GLY A 353 -11.27 23.70 -6.04
CA GLY A 353 -10.24 24.74 -6.12
C GLY A 353 -8.85 24.17 -5.82
N ILE A 354 -8.47 23.09 -6.49
CA ILE A 354 -7.22 22.37 -6.25
C ILE A 354 -6.04 23.21 -6.74
N SER A 355 -5.03 23.36 -5.88
CA SER A 355 -3.85 24.19 -6.14
C SER A 355 -2.64 23.39 -6.62
N ALA A 356 -2.58 22.10 -6.29
CA ALA A 356 -1.50 21.20 -6.69
C ALA A 356 -2.00 19.78 -6.87
N ILE A 357 -1.31 19.04 -7.72
CA ILE A 357 -1.52 17.59 -7.89
C ILE A 357 -0.19 16.85 -7.82
N LEU A 358 -0.17 15.73 -7.05
CA LEU A 358 0.83 14.69 -7.16
C LEU A 358 0.24 13.55 -7.99
N CYS A 359 0.90 13.20 -9.09
CA CYS A 359 0.39 12.24 -10.05
C CYS A 359 1.43 11.17 -10.34
N THR A 360 1.00 9.93 -10.47
CA THR A 360 1.84 8.84 -10.97
C THR A 360 2.28 9.08 -12.41
N ALA A 361 3.50 8.67 -12.73
CA ALA A 361 3.98 8.62 -14.12
C ALA A 361 3.41 7.42 -14.90
N ASP A 362 2.76 6.48 -14.20
CA ASP A 362 2.21 5.27 -14.83
C ASP A 362 0.99 5.58 -15.71
N GLY A 363 0.96 4.99 -16.91
CA GLY A 363 -0.16 5.06 -17.83
C GLY A 363 -0.40 6.45 -18.40
N ASP A 364 -1.66 6.78 -18.68
CA ASP A 364 -2.07 8.02 -19.34
C ASP A 364 -2.50 9.15 -18.38
N THR A 365 -2.45 8.89 -17.07
CA THR A 365 -3.01 9.79 -16.04
C THR A 365 -2.45 11.21 -16.12
N ALA A 366 -1.13 11.36 -16.24
CA ALA A 366 -0.49 12.67 -16.32
C ALA A 366 -0.85 13.44 -17.60
N HIS A 367 -1.12 12.75 -18.71
CA HIS A 367 -1.60 13.36 -19.95
C HIS A 367 -3.04 13.89 -19.77
N GLN A 368 -3.92 13.12 -19.13
CA GLN A 368 -5.28 13.56 -18.84
C GLN A 368 -5.30 14.80 -17.92
N VAL A 369 -4.35 14.87 -16.99
CA VAL A 369 -4.14 16.05 -16.12
C VAL A 369 -3.69 17.27 -16.93
N ASP A 370 -2.77 17.10 -17.89
CA ASP A 370 -2.32 18.22 -18.73
C ASP A 370 -3.46 18.82 -19.55
N LEU A 371 -4.29 17.97 -20.15
CA LEU A 371 -5.47 18.41 -20.91
C LEU A 371 -6.43 19.22 -20.00
N ALA A 372 -6.76 18.68 -18.82
CA ALA A 372 -7.64 19.35 -17.87
C ALA A 372 -7.05 20.67 -17.34
N ALA A 373 -5.74 20.75 -17.17
CA ALA A 373 -5.05 21.91 -16.58
C ALA A 373 -5.23 23.20 -17.41
N GLU A 374 -5.43 23.08 -18.72
CA GLU A 374 -5.66 24.23 -19.60
C GLU A 374 -6.90 25.05 -19.19
N HIS A 375 -7.89 24.39 -18.55
CA HIS A 375 -9.15 24.98 -18.10
C HIS A 375 -9.26 25.18 -16.58
N CYS A 376 -8.14 25.01 -15.84
CA CYS A 376 -8.13 24.99 -14.38
C CYS A 376 -7.16 26.00 -13.77
N PRO A 377 -7.55 27.28 -13.66
CA PRO A 377 -6.65 28.37 -13.24
C PRO A 377 -6.16 28.26 -11.79
N THR A 378 -6.79 27.46 -10.96
CA THR A 378 -6.37 27.23 -9.57
C THR A 378 -5.19 26.26 -9.47
N LEU A 379 -4.99 25.39 -10.45
CA LEU A 379 -3.92 24.39 -10.48
C LEU A 379 -2.58 25.06 -10.83
N LYS A 380 -1.73 25.23 -9.81
CA LYS A 380 -0.43 25.92 -9.94
C LYS A 380 0.74 24.97 -10.06
N HIS A 381 0.65 23.80 -9.42
CA HIS A 381 1.74 22.84 -9.34
C HIS A 381 1.31 21.46 -9.83
N ARG A 382 2.00 20.98 -10.84
CA ARG A 382 1.93 19.60 -11.33
C ARG A 382 3.21 18.89 -10.94
N ILE A 383 3.09 17.81 -10.17
CA ILE A 383 4.21 17.10 -9.55
C ILE A 383 4.09 15.63 -9.93
N ILE A 384 5.11 15.10 -10.59
CA ILE A 384 5.16 13.70 -11.06
C ILE A 384 5.88 12.82 -10.04
N VAL A 385 5.42 11.59 -9.88
CA VAL A 385 5.98 10.57 -8.99
C VAL A 385 6.37 9.34 -9.81
N ASN A 386 7.54 8.76 -9.53
CA ASN A 386 8.13 7.61 -10.22
C ASN A 386 8.42 7.86 -11.70
N GLY A 387 8.80 9.06 -12.09
CA GLY A 387 9.18 9.40 -13.45
C GLY A 387 9.41 10.89 -13.64
N GLU A 388 9.61 11.28 -14.90
CA GLU A 388 9.84 12.66 -15.32
C GLU A 388 8.81 13.04 -16.40
N ARG A 389 8.43 14.33 -16.43
CA ARG A 389 7.53 14.87 -17.46
C ARG A 389 7.83 16.36 -17.69
N GLU A 390 7.91 16.78 -18.93
CA GLU A 390 8.15 18.18 -19.28
C GLU A 390 7.06 19.10 -18.68
N GLY A 391 7.47 20.17 -18.04
CA GLY A 391 6.60 21.12 -17.37
C GLY A 391 6.05 20.65 -16.01
N TRP A 392 6.51 19.50 -15.50
CA TRP A 392 6.19 18.98 -14.19
C TRP A 392 7.41 19.01 -13.28
N ARG A 393 7.17 19.10 -11.98
CA ARG A 393 8.19 18.92 -10.94
C ARG A 393 8.36 17.43 -10.64
N THR A 394 9.55 17.02 -10.24
CA THR A 394 9.87 15.62 -9.92
C THR A 394 9.86 15.42 -8.41
N PHE A 395 8.82 14.75 -7.89
CA PHE A 395 8.64 14.59 -6.44
C PHE A 395 9.82 13.88 -5.78
N ASP A 396 10.22 12.74 -6.35
CA ASP A 396 11.22 11.84 -5.75
C ASP A 396 12.59 12.50 -5.61
N GLU A 397 12.94 13.42 -6.51
CA GLU A 397 14.19 14.17 -6.46
C GLU A 397 14.11 15.36 -5.49
N GLU A 398 12.97 16.07 -5.53
CA GLU A 398 12.86 17.36 -4.86
C GLU A 398 12.59 17.26 -3.35
N TYR A 399 11.64 16.39 -2.90
CA TYR A 399 11.25 16.39 -1.48
C TYR A 399 12.42 16.00 -0.55
N THR A 400 13.33 15.17 -1.02
CA THR A 400 14.48 14.69 -0.25
C THR A 400 15.53 15.78 0.05
N LEU A 401 15.52 16.87 -0.72
CA LEU A 401 16.42 18.01 -0.55
C LEU A 401 16.02 18.91 0.64
N PHE A 402 14.83 18.71 1.20
CA PHE A 402 14.30 19.54 2.26
C PHE A 402 14.60 18.95 3.65
N SER A 403 14.57 19.84 4.66
CA SER A 403 14.83 19.47 6.04
C SER A 403 13.91 18.34 6.52
N SER A 404 14.49 17.37 7.20
CA SER A 404 13.77 16.28 7.89
C SER A 404 13.15 16.71 9.23
N HIS A 405 13.19 18.00 9.56
CA HIS A 405 12.59 18.58 10.76
C HIS A 405 11.44 19.49 10.35
N PHE A 406 10.28 19.25 10.93
CA PHE A 406 9.10 20.10 10.79
C PHE A 406 8.39 20.13 12.15
N ASN A 407 8.54 21.26 12.85
CA ASN A 407 8.06 21.39 14.23
C ASN A 407 6.57 21.75 14.27
N ARG A 408 5.87 21.20 15.25
CA ARG A 408 4.54 21.62 15.62
C ARG A 408 4.58 23.02 16.21
N THR A 409 3.65 23.88 15.83
CA THR A 409 3.44 25.24 16.36
C THR A 409 2.02 25.36 16.89
N GLU A 410 1.69 26.48 17.51
CA GLU A 410 0.32 26.78 17.99
C GLU A 410 -0.69 26.84 16.83
N ASP A 411 -0.24 27.28 15.65
CA ASP A 411 -1.08 27.38 14.43
C ASP A 411 -1.14 26.06 13.62
N SER A 412 -0.47 25.00 14.09
CA SER A 412 -0.50 23.72 13.41
C SER A 412 -1.92 23.16 13.34
N PRO A 413 -2.29 22.50 12.22
CA PRO A 413 -3.64 21.98 12.02
C PRO A 413 -3.98 20.93 13.07
N CYS A 414 -5.20 20.92 13.57
CA CYS A 414 -5.68 19.95 14.56
C CYS A 414 -7.22 19.99 14.68
N GLY A 415 -7.78 19.01 15.34
CA GLY A 415 -9.19 18.97 15.75
C GLY A 415 -10.16 19.12 14.60
N ASP A 416 -10.86 20.26 14.54
CA ASP A 416 -11.87 20.53 13.52
C ASP A 416 -11.34 21.11 12.21
N ASP A 417 -10.04 21.41 12.11
CA ASP A 417 -9.43 21.76 10.82
C ASP A 417 -9.63 20.63 9.80
N LEU A 418 -9.91 21.00 8.54
CA LEU A 418 -10.07 19.99 7.49
C LEU A 418 -8.75 19.26 7.19
N LEU A 419 -8.85 17.96 7.07
CA LEU A 419 -7.73 17.04 6.86
C LEU A 419 -7.68 16.49 5.46
N LEU A 420 -8.81 15.93 5.00
CA LEU A 420 -8.93 15.29 3.71
C LEU A 420 -10.35 15.37 3.15
N MET A 421 -10.46 15.16 1.85
CA MET A 421 -11.73 15.14 1.13
C MET A 421 -11.78 13.99 0.15
N PHE A 422 -12.98 13.43 -0.06
CA PHE A 422 -13.24 12.43 -1.07
C PHE A 422 -14.35 12.88 -2.03
N PHE A 423 -14.12 12.68 -3.32
CA PHE A 423 -15.17 12.76 -4.31
C PHE A 423 -15.99 11.48 -4.27
N THR A 424 -17.27 11.59 -3.93
CA THR A 424 -18.20 10.46 -3.85
C THR A 424 -19.10 10.44 -5.06
N SER A 425 -19.34 9.25 -5.63
CA SER A 425 -20.29 9.10 -6.74
C SER A 425 -21.72 9.28 -6.24
N GLY A 426 -22.35 10.37 -6.59
CA GLY A 426 -23.80 10.54 -6.41
C GLY A 426 -24.59 9.65 -7.39
N THR A 427 -25.80 9.25 -7.04
CA THR A 427 -26.71 8.49 -7.90
C THR A 427 -27.24 9.34 -9.07
N SER A 428 -27.17 10.66 -8.97
CA SER A 428 -27.62 11.60 -10.00
C SER A 428 -26.69 12.80 -10.09
N GLY A 429 -25.83 12.84 -11.12
CA GLY A 429 -25.03 14.02 -11.46
C GLY A 429 -23.55 13.94 -11.09
N TYR A 430 -22.92 15.09 -10.92
CA TYR A 430 -21.50 15.22 -10.58
C TYR A 430 -21.17 14.74 -9.16
N PRO A 431 -19.96 14.21 -8.92
CA PRO A 431 -19.53 13.76 -7.59
C PRO A 431 -19.64 14.87 -6.53
N LYS A 432 -20.12 14.50 -5.33
CA LYS A 432 -20.07 15.36 -4.14
C LYS A 432 -18.70 15.26 -3.47
N ILE A 433 -18.33 16.22 -2.64
CA ILE A 433 -17.04 16.26 -1.95
C ILE A 433 -17.26 16.09 -0.45
N ALA A 434 -17.11 14.87 0.06
CA ALA A 434 -17.19 14.59 1.49
C ALA A 434 -15.91 15.11 2.19
N ALA A 435 -16.08 15.96 3.20
CA ALA A 435 -14.97 16.60 3.91
C ALA A 435 -14.79 16.01 5.31
N HIS A 436 -13.54 15.72 5.68
CA HIS A 436 -13.17 15.17 6.98
C HIS A 436 -12.14 16.05 7.69
N ASN A 437 -12.28 16.15 9.00
CA ASN A 437 -11.37 16.90 9.88
C ASN A 437 -10.31 16.00 10.52
N HIS A 438 -9.44 16.59 11.34
CA HIS A 438 -8.37 15.87 12.05
C HIS A 438 -8.88 14.86 13.11
N LYS A 439 -10.17 14.83 13.43
CA LYS A 439 -10.76 13.81 14.31
C LYS A 439 -11.09 12.50 13.57
N TYR A 440 -11.22 12.54 12.23
CA TYR A 440 -11.55 11.37 11.40
C TYR A 440 -10.61 10.16 11.62
N PRO A 441 -9.29 10.33 11.72
CA PRO A 441 -8.38 9.21 12.00
C PRO A 441 -8.71 8.46 13.30
N LEU A 442 -9.15 9.16 14.34
CA LEU A 442 -9.52 8.54 15.63
C LEU A 442 -10.71 7.58 15.47
N GLY A 443 -11.68 7.96 14.62
CA GLY A 443 -12.83 7.13 14.29
C GLY A 443 -12.47 5.79 13.64
N HIS A 444 -11.26 5.62 13.12
CA HIS A 444 -10.80 4.33 12.58
C HIS A 444 -10.27 3.36 13.63
N PHE A 445 -10.22 3.74 14.89
CA PHE A 445 -9.75 2.87 15.96
C PHE A 445 -10.57 1.57 16.04
N HIS A 446 -11.90 1.68 16.10
CA HIS A 446 -12.76 0.49 16.17
C HIS A 446 -12.71 -0.33 14.88
N THR A 447 -12.59 0.32 13.73
CA THR A 447 -12.44 -0.36 12.43
C THR A 447 -11.20 -1.27 12.44
N ALA A 448 -10.07 -0.77 12.91
CA ALA A 448 -8.83 -1.54 12.90
C ALA A 448 -8.76 -2.55 14.06
N ARG A 449 -9.06 -2.12 15.29
CA ARG A 449 -8.87 -2.96 16.46
C ARG A 449 -9.90 -4.08 16.57
N TYR A 450 -11.16 -3.80 16.27
CA TYR A 450 -12.26 -4.71 16.56
C TYR A 450 -12.91 -5.34 15.33
N TRP A 451 -12.77 -4.71 14.18
CA TRP A 451 -13.27 -5.31 12.95
C TRP A 451 -12.15 -5.94 12.11
N HIS A 452 -11.05 -5.23 11.82
CA HIS A 452 -9.87 -5.85 11.20
C HIS A 452 -9.06 -6.71 12.16
N ASN A 453 -9.28 -6.57 13.46
CA ASN A 453 -8.57 -7.29 14.53
C ASN A 453 -7.03 -7.21 14.39
N VAL A 454 -6.51 -6.03 14.10
CA VAL A 454 -5.07 -5.84 13.98
C VAL A 454 -4.40 -5.86 15.35
N HIS A 455 -3.21 -6.42 15.41
CA HIS A 455 -2.36 -6.48 16.60
C HIS A 455 -1.09 -5.64 16.40
N PRO A 456 -0.52 -5.08 17.46
CA PRO A 456 0.65 -4.20 17.36
C PRO A 456 1.87 -4.79 16.65
N ASP A 457 2.02 -6.11 16.68
CA ASP A 457 3.12 -6.83 16.00
C ASP A 457 2.65 -7.51 14.71
N GLY A 458 1.40 -7.23 14.29
CA GLY A 458 0.79 -7.79 13.08
C GLY A 458 1.10 -7.00 11.83
N LEU A 459 0.91 -7.66 10.71
CA LEU A 459 1.00 -7.08 9.37
C LEU A 459 -0.37 -7.19 8.69
N HIS A 460 -0.98 -6.05 8.39
CA HIS A 460 -2.32 -5.98 7.81
C HIS A 460 -2.29 -5.67 6.32
N LEU A 461 -2.97 -6.48 5.52
CA LEU A 461 -3.20 -6.25 4.10
C LEU A 461 -4.66 -5.84 3.84
N THR A 462 -4.88 -4.69 3.23
CA THR A 462 -6.15 -4.33 2.59
C THR A 462 -5.96 -4.17 1.09
N ILE A 463 -6.75 -4.87 0.29
CA ILE A 463 -6.79 -4.67 -1.16
C ILE A 463 -7.72 -3.49 -1.45
N SER A 464 -7.13 -2.35 -1.74
CA SER A 464 -7.81 -1.12 -2.17
C SER A 464 -6.81 -0.20 -2.85
N ASP A 465 -7.26 0.58 -3.81
CA ASP A 465 -6.51 1.70 -4.36
C ASP A 465 -6.52 2.88 -3.39
N THR A 466 -5.43 3.67 -3.34
CA THR A 466 -5.33 4.82 -2.43
C THR A 466 -6.28 5.96 -2.77
N GLY A 467 -6.79 6.00 -3.99
CA GLY A 467 -7.80 6.96 -4.43
C GLY A 467 -9.19 6.76 -3.85
N TRP A 468 -9.43 5.67 -3.11
CA TRP A 468 -10.72 5.35 -2.50
C TRP A 468 -10.70 5.48 -0.98
N ALA A 469 -11.80 5.94 -0.39
CA ALA A 469 -11.93 6.08 1.07
C ALA A 469 -11.63 4.77 1.84
N LYS A 470 -11.92 3.60 1.25
CA LYS A 470 -11.59 2.29 1.83
C LYS A 470 -10.09 2.12 2.13
N SER A 471 -9.20 2.82 1.43
CA SER A 471 -7.77 2.77 1.73
C SER A 471 -7.45 3.36 3.11
N MET A 472 -8.22 4.35 3.56
CA MET A 472 -8.05 4.93 4.90
C MET A 472 -8.47 3.97 6.01
N TRP A 473 -9.40 3.05 5.71
CA TRP A 473 -9.88 2.05 6.66
C TRP A 473 -8.82 0.97 6.97
N GLY A 474 -7.98 0.62 5.98
CA GLY A 474 -7.09 -0.53 6.10
C GLY A 474 -5.63 -0.30 5.76
N LYS A 475 -5.22 0.93 5.40
CA LYS A 475 -3.84 1.18 4.96
C LYS A 475 -3.12 2.31 5.68
N LEU A 476 -3.78 2.99 6.64
CA LEU A 476 -3.16 4.15 7.27
C LEU A 476 -3.65 4.32 8.71
N TYR A 477 -4.81 4.95 8.92
CA TYR A 477 -5.17 5.54 10.20
C TYR A 477 -5.35 4.52 11.33
N GLY A 478 -6.28 3.61 11.20
CA GLY A 478 -6.63 2.67 12.25
C GLY A 478 -5.52 1.69 12.57
N GLN A 479 -4.81 1.18 11.55
CA GLN A 479 -3.70 0.25 11.71
C GLN A 479 -2.58 0.87 12.53
N TRP A 480 -2.18 2.08 12.17
CA TRP A 480 -1.12 2.78 12.90
C TRP A 480 -1.57 3.28 14.27
N LEU A 481 -2.86 3.67 14.46
CA LEU A 481 -3.40 3.91 15.81
C LEU A 481 -3.23 2.68 16.70
N CYS A 482 -3.48 1.49 16.17
CA CYS A 482 -3.27 0.23 16.87
C CYS A 482 -1.80 -0.23 16.87
N GLU A 483 -0.89 0.59 16.37
CA GLU A 483 0.56 0.33 16.28
C GLU A 483 0.89 -0.91 15.43
N ALA A 484 0.00 -1.33 14.52
CA ALA A 484 0.20 -2.41 13.58
C ALA A 484 0.82 -1.91 12.26
N ALA A 485 1.65 -2.74 11.63
CA ALA A 485 2.21 -2.43 10.32
C ALA A 485 1.21 -2.67 9.18
N THR A 486 1.33 -1.89 8.10
CA THR A 486 0.56 -2.10 6.87
C THR A 486 1.39 -2.79 5.81
N PHE A 487 0.82 -3.81 5.17
CA PHE A 487 1.37 -4.42 3.96
C PHE A 487 0.73 -3.74 2.74
N VAL A 488 1.56 -3.21 1.87
CA VAL A 488 1.12 -2.53 0.64
C VAL A 488 1.74 -3.21 -0.56
N TYR A 489 0.89 -3.74 -1.44
CA TYR A 489 1.32 -4.32 -2.70
C TYR A 489 0.82 -3.45 -3.86
N ASP A 490 1.74 -2.96 -4.67
CA ASP A 490 1.45 -2.16 -5.85
C ASP A 490 1.40 -3.04 -7.09
N PHE A 491 0.26 -3.05 -7.78
CA PHE A 491 -0.01 -3.82 -8.99
C PHE A 491 -0.84 -3.00 -9.98
N ASP A 492 -0.73 -3.28 -11.27
CA ASP A 492 -1.57 -2.63 -12.28
C ASP A 492 -2.95 -3.28 -12.37
N ARG A 493 -2.98 -4.60 -12.42
CA ARG A 493 -4.20 -5.41 -12.44
C ARG A 493 -4.13 -6.43 -11.32
N PHE A 494 -5.25 -6.64 -10.63
CA PHE A 494 -5.31 -7.68 -9.60
C PHE A 494 -5.15 -9.07 -10.23
N ASP A 495 -4.21 -9.83 -9.69
CA ASP A 495 -3.98 -11.24 -9.99
C ASP A 495 -3.92 -12.02 -8.68
N ALA A 496 -4.81 -12.99 -8.51
CA ALA A 496 -4.86 -13.81 -7.31
C ALA A 496 -3.62 -14.70 -7.17
N ALA A 497 -3.11 -15.24 -8.27
CA ALA A 497 -1.92 -16.09 -8.26
C ALA A 497 -0.64 -15.34 -7.84
N ASP A 498 -0.58 -14.05 -8.09
CA ASP A 498 0.54 -13.20 -7.71
C ASP A 498 0.49 -12.77 -6.23
N ILE A 499 -0.69 -12.48 -5.69
CA ILE A 499 -0.82 -11.98 -4.32
C ILE A 499 -0.88 -13.10 -3.28
N LEU A 500 -1.45 -14.27 -3.60
CA LEU A 500 -1.62 -15.37 -2.65
C LEU A 500 -0.31 -15.90 -2.04
N PRO A 501 0.82 -16.03 -2.78
CA PRO A 501 2.10 -16.44 -2.20
C PRO A 501 2.65 -15.44 -1.15
N MET A 502 2.24 -14.17 -1.22
CA MET A 502 2.74 -13.12 -0.32
C MET A 502 2.28 -13.30 1.12
N PHE A 503 1.16 -14.02 1.34
CA PHE A 503 0.65 -14.28 2.69
C PHE A 503 1.64 -15.07 3.53
N ALA A 504 2.11 -16.21 3.02
CA ALA A 504 3.12 -17.01 3.69
C ALA A 504 4.49 -16.32 3.71
N LYS A 505 4.91 -15.76 2.58
CA LYS A 505 6.23 -15.10 2.44
C LYS A 505 6.43 -14.00 3.48
N HIS A 506 5.42 -13.16 3.69
CA HIS A 506 5.51 -11.97 4.55
C HIS A 506 4.80 -12.15 5.89
N GLN A 507 4.21 -13.32 6.16
CA GLN A 507 3.48 -13.60 7.40
C GLN A 507 2.37 -12.56 7.66
N ILE A 508 1.52 -12.32 6.65
CA ILE A 508 0.38 -11.41 6.74
C ILE A 508 -0.60 -11.97 7.76
N THR A 509 -0.94 -11.19 8.80
CA THR A 509 -1.73 -11.66 9.95
C THR A 509 -3.21 -11.37 9.83
N THR A 510 -3.56 -10.26 9.18
CA THR A 510 -4.97 -9.87 8.98
C THR A 510 -5.18 -9.35 7.56
N PHE A 511 -6.37 -9.63 7.00
CA PHE A 511 -6.64 -9.37 5.61
C PHE A 511 -8.03 -8.76 5.38
N CYS A 512 -8.10 -7.79 4.48
CA CYS A 512 -9.37 -7.21 4.01
C CYS A 512 -9.37 -7.08 2.49
N ALA A 513 -10.40 -7.57 1.84
CA ALA A 513 -10.61 -7.41 0.41
C ALA A 513 -12.07 -7.14 0.06
N PRO A 514 -12.36 -6.45 -1.06
CA PRO A 514 -13.73 -6.36 -1.58
C PRO A 514 -14.24 -7.73 -2.03
N PRO A 515 -15.55 -8.00 -1.98
CA PRO A 515 -16.15 -9.24 -2.45
C PRO A 515 -15.73 -9.64 -3.87
N THR A 516 -15.60 -8.68 -4.77
CA THR A 516 -15.13 -8.91 -6.13
C THR A 516 -13.74 -9.55 -6.18
N MET A 517 -12.80 -9.11 -5.34
CA MET A 517 -11.44 -9.68 -5.26
C MET A 517 -11.46 -11.07 -4.63
N LEU A 518 -12.31 -11.29 -3.61
CA LEU A 518 -12.50 -12.60 -3.01
C LEU A 518 -13.01 -13.63 -4.01
N ARG A 519 -13.96 -13.25 -4.89
CA ARG A 519 -14.41 -14.12 -5.99
C ARG A 519 -13.27 -14.51 -6.94
N MET A 520 -12.36 -13.57 -7.22
CA MET A 520 -11.18 -13.88 -8.05
C MET A 520 -10.23 -14.84 -7.34
N MET A 521 -10.02 -14.69 -6.03
CA MET A 521 -9.19 -15.59 -5.24
C MET A 521 -9.79 -17.00 -5.12
N VAL A 522 -11.11 -17.13 -5.00
CA VAL A 522 -11.79 -18.43 -4.98
C VAL A 522 -11.72 -19.14 -6.32
N LYS A 523 -11.72 -18.40 -7.43
CA LYS A 523 -11.53 -18.98 -8.79
C LYS A 523 -10.12 -19.53 -9.01
N GLU A 524 -9.12 -18.97 -8.35
CA GLU A 524 -7.81 -19.57 -8.23
C GLU A 524 -7.91 -20.71 -7.21
N ASP A 525 -7.19 -21.81 -7.41
CA ASP A 525 -7.20 -22.93 -6.44
C ASP A 525 -6.45 -22.50 -5.16
N ILE A 526 -7.15 -21.75 -4.30
CA ILE A 526 -6.63 -21.16 -3.08
C ILE A 526 -6.06 -22.22 -2.11
N SER A 527 -6.47 -23.48 -2.23
CA SER A 527 -5.97 -24.57 -1.39
C SER A 527 -4.49 -24.91 -1.62
N LYS A 528 -3.90 -24.43 -2.72
CA LYS A 528 -2.47 -24.56 -3.03
C LYS A 528 -1.59 -23.58 -2.27
N TYR A 529 -2.18 -22.57 -1.62
CA TYR A 529 -1.45 -21.49 -0.99
C TYR A 529 -1.56 -21.58 0.53
N ASP A 530 -0.47 -21.27 1.21
CA ASP A 530 -0.44 -21.24 2.69
C ASP A 530 -0.93 -19.88 3.21
N LEU A 531 -2.11 -19.88 3.80
CA LEU A 531 -2.70 -18.75 4.50
C LEU A 531 -2.70 -18.90 6.03
N SER A 532 -1.92 -19.84 6.57
CA SER A 532 -1.90 -20.14 8.02
C SER A 532 -1.49 -18.97 8.91
N SER A 533 -0.77 -17.98 8.36
CA SER A 533 -0.43 -16.75 9.06
C SER A 533 -1.64 -15.82 9.27
N VAL A 534 -2.69 -15.96 8.46
CA VAL A 534 -3.88 -15.11 8.53
C VAL A 534 -4.78 -15.57 9.67
N ARG A 535 -4.96 -14.70 10.67
CA ARG A 535 -5.76 -14.98 11.86
C ARG A 535 -7.17 -14.41 11.75
N HIS A 536 -7.38 -13.43 10.88
CA HIS A 536 -8.64 -12.71 10.79
C HIS A 536 -8.84 -12.10 9.41
N MET A 537 -10.08 -12.12 8.93
CA MET A 537 -10.42 -11.66 7.61
C MET A 537 -11.72 -10.87 7.58
N THR A 538 -11.73 -9.79 6.79
CA THR A 538 -12.86 -8.87 6.69
C THR A 538 -13.18 -8.49 5.25
N THR A 539 -14.40 -8.06 5.00
CA THR A 539 -14.85 -7.54 3.72
C THR A 539 -15.80 -6.36 3.88
N ALA A 540 -15.74 -5.40 2.98
CA ALA A 540 -16.67 -4.28 2.89
C ALA A 540 -16.64 -3.64 1.49
N GLY A 541 -17.58 -2.74 1.23
CA GLY A 541 -17.70 -1.94 0.00
C GLY A 541 -18.79 -2.45 -0.93
N GLU A 542 -19.10 -3.73 -0.88
CA GLU A 542 -20.22 -4.43 -1.51
C GLU A 542 -20.69 -5.47 -0.50
N ALA A 543 -21.91 -5.94 -0.62
CA ALA A 543 -22.37 -7.07 0.19
C ALA A 543 -21.72 -8.37 -0.32
N LEU A 544 -21.32 -9.23 0.60
CA LEU A 544 -20.66 -10.51 0.29
C LEU A 544 -21.68 -11.56 -0.12
N ASN A 545 -21.46 -12.19 -1.27
CA ASN A 545 -22.26 -13.34 -1.65
C ASN A 545 -21.97 -14.52 -0.70
N PRO A 546 -23.00 -15.13 -0.08
CA PRO A 546 -22.84 -16.25 0.86
C PRO A 546 -22.10 -17.45 0.27
N GLU A 547 -22.20 -17.68 -1.04
CA GLU A 547 -21.49 -18.78 -1.69
C GLU A 547 -19.98 -18.53 -1.76
N VAL A 548 -19.54 -17.29 -2.03
CA VAL A 548 -18.14 -16.90 -1.98
C VAL A 548 -17.59 -17.09 -0.56
N TYR A 549 -18.38 -16.73 0.46
CA TYR A 549 -18.03 -16.99 1.86
C TYR A 549 -17.79 -18.48 2.11
N ARG A 550 -18.76 -19.36 1.76
CA ARG A 550 -18.68 -20.80 2.01
C ARG A 550 -17.48 -21.45 1.30
N GLN A 551 -17.24 -21.05 0.05
CA GLN A 551 -16.11 -21.59 -0.73
C GLN A 551 -14.79 -21.17 -0.11
N PHE A 552 -14.68 -19.93 0.32
CA PHE A 552 -13.46 -19.42 0.96
C PHE A 552 -13.22 -20.11 2.31
N GLU A 553 -14.24 -20.18 3.16
CA GLU A 553 -14.17 -20.86 4.46
C GLU A 553 -13.80 -22.34 4.30
N LYS A 554 -14.41 -23.04 3.34
CA LYS A 554 -14.09 -24.43 3.04
C LYS A 554 -12.64 -24.64 2.61
N ALA A 555 -12.10 -23.71 1.81
CA ALA A 555 -10.73 -23.83 1.27
C ALA A 555 -9.66 -23.45 2.30
N THR A 556 -9.94 -22.52 3.21
CA THR A 556 -8.94 -21.88 4.09
C THR A 556 -9.21 -22.06 5.58
N GLY A 557 -10.43 -22.43 5.98
CA GLY A 557 -10.88 -22.42 7.39
C GLY A 557 -11.12 -21.01 7.95
N LEU A 558 -10.93 -19.95 7.16
CA LEU A 558 -11.08 -18.56 7.60
C LEU A 558 -12.51 -18.07 7.39
N GLN A 559 -13.05 -17.40 8.41
CA GLN A 559 -14.33 -16.71 8.34
C GLN A 559 -14.12 -15.27 7.83
N ILE A 560 -15.05 -14.81 6.99
CA ILE A 560 -15.01 -13.46 6.44
C ILE A 560 -16.05 -12.60 7.16
N LEU A 561 -15.64 -11.60 7.92
CA LEU A 561 -16.51 -10.72 8.67
C LEU A 561 -16.85 -9.47 7.86
N GLU A 562 -18.16 -9.29 7.60
CA GLU A 562 -18.66 -8.14 6.87
C GLU A 562 -18.69 -6.88 7.73
N GLY A 563 -18.55 -5.71 7.09
CA GLY A 563 -18.73 -4.41 7.68
C GLY A 563 -19.29 -3.41 6.66
N PHE A 564 -20.07 -2.47 7.15
CA PHE A 564 -20.72 -1.42 6.36
C PHE A 564 -20.23 -0.03 6.80
N GLY A 565 -20.08 0.84 5.84
CA GLY A 565 -19.81 2.26 5.99
C GLY A 565 -19.64 2.92 4.62
N GLN A 566 -19.37 4.20 4.62
CA GLN A 566 -19.37 5.04 3.43
C GLN A 566 -18.08 5.84 3.30
N SER A 567 -17.93 6.61 2.21
CA SER A 567 -16.87 7.63 2.09
C SER A 567 -17.06 8.76 3.11
N GLU A 568 -18.29 8.97 3.55
CA GLU A 568 -18.73 9.94 4.54
C GLU A 568 -18.44 9.50 5.99
N SER A 569 -18.05 8.24 6.20
CA SER A 569 -17.89 7.68 7.55
C SER A 569 -16.72 6.71 7.67
N THR A 570 -16.41 6.33 8.90
CA THR A 570 -15.70 5.08 9.19
C THR A 570 -16.72 3.91 9.20
N MET A 571 -16.35 2.72 9.65
CA MET A 571 -17.27 1.58 9.73
C MET A 571 -18.42 1.91 10.69
N ILE A 572 -19.64 1.89 10.18
CA ILE A 572 -20.88 2.20 10.93
C ILE A 572 -21.43 0.94 11.61
N ILE A 573 -21.52 -0.14 10.84
CA ILE A 573 -22.06 -1.45 11.27
C ILE A 573 -21.01 -2.50 10.94
N GLY A 574 -20.72 -3.43 11.84
CA GLY A 574 -19.70 -4.45 11.61
C GLY A 574 -19.86 -5.68 12.48
N ASN A 575 -19.33 -6.79 12.00
CA ASN A 575 -19.15 -8.00 12.79
C ASN A 575 -17.85 -7.85 13.59
N LEU A 576 -17.98 -7.47 14.87
CA LEU A 576 -16.83 -7.17 15.73
C LEU A 576 -16.27 -8.43 16.37
N THR A 577 -14.98 -8.44 16.63
CA THR A 577 -14.28 -9.53 17.36
C THR A 577 -14.90 -9.74 18.74
N GLY A 578 -14.93 -11.01 19.18
CA GLY A 578 -15.52 -11.41 20.47
C GLY A 578 -17.05 -11.44 20.48
N ALA A 579 -17.72 -10.97 19.42
CA ALA A 579 -19.18 -11.03 19.29
C ALA A 579 -19.61 -12.19 18.39
N PRO A 580 -20.83 -12.77 18.60
CA PRO A 580 -21.43 -13.64 17.61
C PRO A 580 -21.59 -12.92 16.28
N HIS A 581 -21.49 -13.66 15.16
CA HIS A 581 -21.73 -13.13 13.82
C HIS A 581 -22.70 -14.02 13.05
N LYS A 582 -23.32 -13.46 12.02
CA LYS A 582 -24.21 -14.17 11.09
C LYS A 582 -23.73 -13.96 9.66
N ILE A 583 -23.60 -15.03 8.90
CA ILE A 583 -23.17 -15.00 7.50
C ILE A 583 -24.17 -14.19 6.67
N GLY A 584 -23.67 -13.23 5.89
CA GLY A 584 -24.48 -12.33 5.06
C GLY A 584 -25.06 -11.12 5.82
N SER A 585 -24.85 -11.04 7.15
CA SER A 585 -25.20 -9.86 7.94
C SER A 585 -24.03 -8.86 7.97
N MET A 586 -24.34 -7.57 7.86
CA MET A 586 -23.35 -6.51 8.10
C MET A 586 -22.84 -6.49 9.55
N GLY A 587 -23.51 -7.16 10.49
CA GLY A 587 -23.20 -7.15 11.92
C GLY A 587 -24.10 -6.22 12.73
N LYS A 588 -23.51 -5.58 13.75
CA LYS A 588 -24.20 -4.65 14.67
C LYS A 588 -23.55 -3.27 14.61
N PRO A 589 -24.27 -2.20 15.03
CA PRO A 589 -23.70 -0.87 15.11
C PRO A 589 -22.39 -0.82 15.92
N ALA A 590 -21.40 -0.10 15.38
CA ALA A 590 -20.18 0.16 16.12
C ALA A 590 -20.44 1.10 17.31
N PRO A 591 -19.78 0.91 18.47
CA PRO A 591 -20.08 1.65 19.71
C PRO A 591 -19.92 3.18 19.65
N ILE A 592 -19.34 3.69 18.57
CA ILE A 592 -19.19 5.14 18.34
C ILE A 592 -20.38 5.77 17.59
N TYR A 593 -21.33 4.94 17.10
CA TYR A 593 -22.47 5.39 16.32
C TYR A 593 -23.79 4.92 16.94
N GLU A 594 -24.69 5.85 17.16
CA GLU A 594 -26.08 5.54 17.45
C GLU A 594 -26.84 5.40 16.14
N VAL A 595 -27.16 4.15 15.77
CA VAL A 595 -27.80 3.81 14.49
C VAL A 595 -29.26 3.45 14.71
N GLU A 596 -30.15 4.09 13.95
CA GLU A 596 -31.56 3.82 13.89
C GLU A 596 -31.99 3.50 12.46
N LEU A 597 -32.99 2.61 12.29
CA LEU A 597 -33.62 2.37 11.00
C LEU A 597 -34.92 3.17 10.96
N GLN A 598 -35.08 4.07 9.97
CA GLN A 598 -36.23 4.96 9.86
C GLN A 598 -37.03 4.72 8.58
N ASP A 599 -38.33 4.92 8.64
CA ASP A 599 -39.22 4.96 7.49
C ASP A 599 -39.14 6.33 6.75
N ALA A 600 -39.97 6.50 5.72
CA ALA A 600 -40.02 7.75 4.96
C ALA A 600 -40.55 8.96 5.74
N ASP A 601 -41.23 8.72 6.87
CA ASP A 601 -41.77 9.77 7.76
C ASP A 601 -40.77 10.08 8.91
N GLY A 602 -39.57 9.50 8.92
CA GLY A 602 -38.55 9.67 9.95
C GLY A 602 -38.86 8.93 11.26
N LYS A 603 -39.72 7.88 11.23
CA LYS A 603 -40.06 7.10 12.41
C LYS A 603 -39.27 5.80 12.44
N PRO A 604 -38.86 5.34 13.64
CA PRO A 604 -38.22 4.05 13.80
C PRO A 604 -39.07 2.90 13.25
N VAL A 605 -38.45 2.01 12.46
CA VAL A 605 -39.13 0.81 11.96
C VAL A 605 -39.04 -0.36 12.95
N PRO A 606 -40.11 -1.22 13.05
CA PRO A 606 -40.03 -2.45 13.83
C PRO A 606 -38.93 -3.42 13.36
N VAL A 607 -38.56 -4.36 14.24
CA VAL A 607 -37.72 -5.51 13.92
C VAL A 607 -38.31 -6.29 12.74
N GLY A 608 -37.52 -6.66 11.77
CA GLY A 608 -37.90 -7.35 10.53
C GLY A 608 -38.37 -6.42 9.40
N GLU A 609 -38.58 -5.14 9.66
CA GLU A 609 -38.98 -4.18 8.63
C GLU A 609 -37.77 -3.40 8.09
N THR A 610 -37.88 -3.03 6.82
CA THR A 610 -36.81 -2.28 6.12
C THR A 610 -36.96 -0.79 6.39
N GLY A 611 -35.86 -0.16 6.86
CA GLY A 611 -35.74 1.28 7.03
C GLY A 611 -34.43 1.81 6.48
N GLU A 612 -34.33 3.13 6.35
CA GLU A 612 -33.08 3.80 6.04
C GLU A 612 -32.15 3.77 7.26
N ILE A 613 -30.86 3.53 7.03
CA ILE A 613 -29.83 3.60 8.08
C ILE A 613 -29.57 5.06 8.40
N CYS A 614 -29.93 5.49 9.59
CA CYS A 614 -29.74 6.86 10.08
C CYS A 614 -28.77 6.86 11.26
N ILE A 615 -27.87 7.83 11.32
CA ILE A 615 -26.92 8.02 12.43
C ILE A 615 -27.33 9.27 13.21
N ARG A 616 -27.54 9.12 14.51
CA ARG A 616 -27.87 10.25 15.38
C ARG A 616 -26.71 11.24 15.46
N VAL A 617 -26.99 12.53 15.22
CA VAL A 617 -26.02 13.63 15.24
C VAL A 617 -26.53 14.84 16.04
N ALA A 618 -27.65 14.71 16.75
CA ALA A 618 -28.28 15.78 17.52
C ALA A 618 -27.34 16.37 18.60
N ASP A 619 -26.44 15.56 19.16
CA ASP A 619 -25.49 15.95 20.19
C ASP A 619 -24.09 16.28 19.61
N GLY A 620 -23.98 16.41 18.29
CA GLY A 620 -22.76 16.64 17.53
C GLY A 620 -22.34 15.43 16.68
N ALA A 621 -21.55 15.69 15.65
CA ALA A 621 -21.03 14.60 14.78
C ALA A 621 -20.06 13.71 15.55
N PRO A 622 -20.26 12.39 15.57
CA PRO A 622 -19.28 11.46 16.16
C PRO A 622 -17.94 11.50 15.39
N CYS A 623 -16.85 11.20 16.09
CA CYS A 623 -15.55 11.03 15.43
C CYS A 623 -15.63 9.98 14.33
N GLY A 624 -15.10 10.31 13.15
CA GLY A 624 -15.15 9.41 12.00
C GLY A 624 -16.31 9.66 11.03
N LEU A 625 -17.28 10.51 11.39
CA LEU A 625 -18.29 11.00 10.46
C LEU A 625 -17.77 12.28 9.78
N PHE A 626 -18.12 12.49 8.50
CA PHE A 626 -17.73 13.67 7.73
C PHE A 626 -18.33 14.97 8.30
N THR A 627 -17.73 16.11 7.99
CA THR A 627 -18.20 17.41 8.47
C THR A 627 -19.26 18.04 7.57
N GLY A 628 -19.62 17.36 6.49
CA GLY A 628 -20.56 17.80 5.46
C GLY A 628 -19.92 17.78 4.08
N TYR A 629 -20.70 18.12 3.07
CA TYR A 629 -20.21 18.26 1.68
C TYR A 629 -19.58 19.62 1.46
N TYR A 630 -18.31 19.62 1.07
CA TYR A 630 -17.53 20.84 0.83
C TYR A 630 -18.17 21.71 -0.26
N ASN A 631 -18.31 23.01 0.01
CA ASN A 631 -18.96 24.00 -0.86
C ASN A 631 -20.42 23.64 -1.29
N ALA A 632 -21.10 22.73 -0.56
CA ALA A 632 -22.45 22.29 -0.90
C ALA A 632 -23.34 22.19 0.37
N PRO A 633 -23.64 23.32 1.04
CA PRO A 633 -24.43 23.32 2.27
C PRO A 633 -25.87 22.77 2.03
N ASP A 634 -26.47 23.04 0.88
CA ASP A 634 -27.81 22.51 0.56
C ASP A 634 -27.78 20.99 0.45
N LYS A 635 -26.73 20.41 -0.16
CA LYS A 635 -26.55 18.95 -0.23
C LYS A 635 -26.23 18.34 1.13
N THR A 636 -25.59 19.09 2.01
CA THR A 636 -25.40 18.66 3.40
C THR A 636 -26.73 18.64 4.14
N ALA A 637 -27.55 19.69 3.99
CA ALA A 637 -28.86 19.75 4.61
C ALA A 637 -29.85 18.66 4.10
N GLU A 638 -29.69 18.20 2.84
CA GLU A 638 -30.47 17.08 2.31
C GLU A 638 -30.24 15.75 3.05
N VAL A 639 -29.07 15.58 3.69
CA VAL A 639 -28.68 14.33 4.37
C VAL A 639 -28.48 14.50 5.87
N TRP A 640 -28.39 15.75 6.37
CA TRP A 640 -28.29 16.10 7.79
C TRP A 640 -29.51 16.89 8.21
N HIS A 641 -30.56 16.21 8.63
CA HIS A 641 -31.79 16.83 9.09
C HIS A 641 -32.44 16.02 10.23
N ASP A 642 -33.36 16.62 10.94
CA ASP A 642 -34.12 16.01 12.04
C ASP A 642 -33.26 15.38 13.16
N GLY A 643 -31.99 15.82 13.29
CA GLY A 643 -31.05 15.32 14.29
C GLY A 643 -30.30 14.04 13.85
N TYR A 644 -30.42 13.67 12.57
CA TYR A 644 -29.79 12.48 12.00
C TYR A 644 -28.97 12.79 10.73
N TYR A 645 -27.96 11.96 10.49
CA TYR A 645 -27.35 11.80 9.19
C TYR A 645 -28.00 10.63 8.47
N HIS A 646 -28.63 10.90 7.35
CA HIS A 646 -29.33 9.96 6.48
C HIS A 646 -28.34 9.39 5.47
N THR A 647 -28.06 8.09 5.56
CA THR A 647 -27.02 7.46 4.73
C THR A 647 -27.46 7.22 3.28
N GLY A 648 -28.77 7.20 3.02
CA GLY A 648 -29.35 6.81 1.75
C GLY A 648 -29.24 5.30 1.48
N ASP A 649 -28.79 4.51 2.46
CA ASP A 649 -28.73 3.04 2.40
C ASP A 649 -29.81 2.44 3.30
N THR A 650 -30.40 1.32 2.88
CA THR A 650 -31.49 0.65 3.62
C THR A 650 -31.05 -0.71 4.13
N ALA A 651 -31.58 -1.04 5.31
CA ALA A 651 -31.38 -2.33 5.96
C ALA A 651 -32.65 -2.76 6.73
N TRP A 652 -32.68 -4.01 7.16
CA TRP A 652 -33.59 -4.47 8.19
C TRP A 652 -32.80 -5.08 9.35
N LYS A 653 -33.37 -5.10 10.53
CA LYS A 653 -32.76 -5.63 11.76
C LYS A 653 -33.50 -6.87 12.22
N ASP A 654 -32.75 -7.94 12.52
CA ASP A 654 -33.36 -9.16 13.08
C ASP A 654 -33.57 -9.09 14.60
N GLU A 655 -34.21 -10.13 15.18
CA GLU A 655 -34.51 -10.23 16.62
C GLU A 655 -33.23 -10.24 17.49
N ASP A 656 -32.11 -10.71 16.98
CA ASP A 656 -30.80 -10.72 17.67
C ASP A 656 -30.05 -9.40 17.52
N GLY A 657 -30.61 -8.43 16.77
CA GLY A 657 -30.06 -7.10 16.56
C GLY A 657 -29.01 -7.03 15.46
N PHE A 658 -28.90 -8.01 14.56
CA PHE A 658 -28.06 -7.95 13.37
C PHE A 658 -28.74 -7.19 12.24
N TYR A 659 -27.96 -6.41 11.49
CA TYR A 659 -28.41 -5.61 10.37
C TYR A 659 -28.11 -6.31 9.05
N TRP A 660 -29.08 -6.30 8.15
CA TRP A 660 -29.04 -6.95 6.85
C TRP A 660 -29.23 -5.92 5.76
N PHE A 661 -28.26 -5.80 4.87
CA PHE A 661 -28.28 -4.81 3.78
C PHE A 661 -29.36 -5.14 2.75
N VAL A 662 -30.13 -4.12 2.34
CA VAL A 662 -31.18 -4.26 1.32
C VAL A 662 -30.79 -3.57 0.03
N GLY A 663 -30.31 -2.33 0.09
CA GLY A 663 -29.92 -1.56 -1.07
C GLY A 663 -29.89 -0.05 -0.80
N ARG A 664 -29.69 0.73 -1.84
CA ARG A 664 -29.87 2.18 -1.77
C ARG A 664 -31.36 2.51 -1.72
N VAL A 665 -31.72 3.58 -1.04
CA VAL A 665 -33.12 4.10 -1.04
C VAL A 665 -33.63 4.28 -2.46
N ASP A 666 -32.78 4.79 -3.37
CA ASP A 666 -33.08 5.02 -4.78
C ASP A 666 -33.16 3.74 -5.62
N ASP A 667 -32.48 2.67 -5.22
CA ASP A 667 -32.39 1.40 -5.95
C ASP A 667 -33.47 0.39 -5.53
N VAL A 668 -34.17 0.64 -4.40
CA VAL A 668 -35.24 -0.26 -3.89
C VAL A 668 -36.40 -0.29 -4.89
N ILE A 669 -36.72 -1.48 -5.38
CA ILE A 669 -37.76 -1.72 -6.37
C ILE A 669 -39.13 -1.74 -5.66
N LYS A 670 -40.05 -0.87 -6.08
CA LYS A 670 -41.41 -0.75 -5.50
C LYS A 670 -42.41 -1.48 -6.40
N SER A 671 -42.58 -2.79 -6.18
CA SER A 671 -43.45 -3.64 -7.01
C SER A 671 -44.69 -4.07 -6.26
N SER A 672 -45.90 -3.67 -6.72
CA SER A 672 -47.19 -4.05 -6.11
C SER A 672 -47.26 -3.81 -4.59
N GLY A 673 -46.67 -2.71 -4.10
CA GLY A 673 -46.59 -2.37 -2.67
C GLY A 673 -45.44 -3.02 -1.89
N TYR A 674 -44.71 -3.97 -2.48
CA TYR A 674 -43.51 -4.56 -1.88
C TYR A 674 -42.27 -3.70 -2.15
N ARG A 675 -41.38 -3.63 -1.16
CA ARG A 675 -40.04 -3.06 -1.29
C ARG A 675 -39.07 -4.20 -1.47
N ILE A 676 -38.40 -4.26 -2.63
CA ILE A 676 -37.53 -5.37 -3.05
C ILE A 676 -36.12 -4.84 -3.19
N GLY A 677 -35.20 -5.39 -2.40
CA GLY A 677 -33.77 -5.08 -2.53
C GLY A 677 -33.14 -5.78 -3.74
N PRO A 678 -32.46 -5.06 -4.63
CA PRO A 678 -31.78 -5.66 -5.77
C PRO A 678 -30.76 -6.72 -5.39
N PHE A 679 -30.01 -6.48 -4.30
CA PHE A 679 -28.89 -7.30 -3.89
C PHE A 679 -29.30 -8.74 -3.52
N GLU A 680 -30.43 -8.95 -2.86
CA GLU A 680 -30.90 -10.29 -2.50
C GLU A 680 -31.14 -11.15 -3.75
N ILE A 681 -31.69 -10.55 -4.80
CA ILE A 681 -31.95 -11.23 -6.05
C ILE A 681 -30.64 -11.48 -6.82
N GLU A 682 -29.75 -10.49 -6.86
CA GLU A 682 -28.42 -10.62 -7.43
C GLU A 682 -27.67 -11.79 -6.80
N SER A 683 -27.72 -11.90 -5.46
CA SER A 683 -27.04 -12.95 -4.71
C SER A 683 -27.56 -14.35 -5.09
N VAL A 684 -28.85 -14.51 -5.20
CA VAL A 684 -29.46 -15.81 -5.59
C VAL A 684 -29.12 -16.17 -7.04
N ILE A 685 -29.20 -15.21 -7.95
CA ILE A 685 -28.86 -15.45 -9.37
C ILE A 685 -27.36 -15.82 -9.51
N MET A 686 -26.49 -15.21 -8.71
CA MET A 686 -25.06 -15.51 -8.71
C MET A 686 -24.67 -16.88 -8.16
N GLU A 687 -25.58 -17.63 -7.52
CA GLU A 687 -25.40 -19.05 -7.14
C GLU A 687 -25.35 -19.98 -8.35
N LEU A 688 -25.89 -19.56 -9.49
CA LEU A 688 -25.96 -20.37 -10.70
C LEU A 688 -24.58 -20.42 -11.38
N PRO A 689 -24.04 -21.62 -11.65
CA PRO A 689 -22.63 -21.79 -12.08
C PRO A 689 -22.32 -21.18 -13.45
N TYR A 690 -23.35 -20.91 -14.23
CA TYR A 690 -23.22 -20.31 -15.56
C TYR A 690 -23.38 -18.77 -15.54
N VAL A 691 -23.60 -18.16 -14.39
CA VAL A 691 -23.69 -16.70 -14.22
C VAL A 691 -22.33 -16.15 -13.80
N LEU A 692 -21.83 -15.21 -14.61
CA LEU A 692 -20.57 -14.51 -14.32
C LEU A 692 -20.81 -13.26 -13.47
N GLU A 693 -21.81 -12.44 -13.87
CA GLU A 693 -22.20 -11.21 -13.19
C GLU A 693 -23.73 -11.01 -13.32
N CYS A 694 -24.30 -10.36 -12.32
CA CYS A 694 -25.72 -9.99 -12.34
C CYS A 694 -25.92 -8.59 -11.73
N GLY A 695 -26.74 -7.78 -12.39
CA GLY A 695 -27.22 -6.51 -11.88
C GLY A 695 -28.75 -6.47 -11.96
N VAL A 696 -29.40 -6.10 -10.86
CA VAL A 696 -30.86 -6.03 -10.76
C VAL A 696 -31.30 -4.57 -10.65
N SER A 697 -32.30 -4.20 -11.43
CA SER A 697 -32.89 -2.86 -11.47
C SER A 697 -34.40 -2.91 -11.52
N ALA A 698 -35.03 -1.76 -11.28
CA ALA A 698 -36.44 -1.56 -11.54
C ALA A 698 -36.72 -1.33 -13.02
N GLU A 699 -37.80 -1.91 -13.54
CA GLU A 699 -38.36 -1.53 -14.84
C GLU A 699 -39.80 -1.04 -14.62
N PRO A 700 -40.24 0.07 -15.19
CA PRO A 700 -41.60 0.56 -15.06
C PRO A 700 -42.66 -0.46 -15.54
N ASP A 701 -43.78 -0.60 -14.81
CA ASP A 701 -44.88 -1.49 -15.14
C ASP A 701 -46.22 -0.78 -14.83
N GLU A 702 -47.14 -0.74 -15.82
CA GLU A 702 -48.39 0.00 -15.70
C GLU A 702 -49.31 -0.51 -14.58
N VAL A 703 -49.19 -1.79 -14.24
CA VAL A 703 -50.11 -2.43 -13.24
C VAL A 703 -49.45 -2.45 -11.86
N ARG A 704 -48.12 -2.67 -11.82
CA ARG A 704 -47.38 -2.91 -10.56
C ARG A 704 -46.54 -1.74 -10.10
N GLY A 705 -46.53 -0.64 -10.89
CA GLY A 705 -45.62 0.49 -10.73
C GLY A 705 -44.25 0.14 -11.22
N GLN A 706 -43.59 -0.87 -10.67
CA GLN A 706 -42.28 -1.39 -11.10
C GLN A 706 -42.27 -2.91 -11.09
N VAL A 707 -41.43 -3.52 -11.90
CA VAL A 707 -41.08 -4.94 -11.85
C VAL A 707 -39.60 -5.15 -11.78
N VAL A 708 -39.17 -6.30 -11.28
CA VAL A 708 -37.76 -6.69 -11.17
C VAL A 708 -37.22 -7.06 -12.54
N LYS A 709 -36.12 -6.43 -12.94
CA LYS A 709 -35.35 -6.73 -14.14
C LYS A 709 -33.94 -7.18 -13.73
N ALA A 710 -33.51 -8.35 -14.22
CA ALA A 710 -32.17 -8.88 -14.05
C ALA A 710 -31.39 -8.77 -15.37
N SER A 711 -30.26 -8.04 -15.34
CA SER A 711 -29.27 -7.97 -16.40
C SER A 711 -28.10 -8.89 -16.04
N ILE A 712 -27.82 -9.89 -16.86
CA ILE A 712 -26.94 -11.01 -16.54
C ILE A 712 -25.86 -11.16 -17.59
N VAL A 713 -24.61 -11.31 -17.13
CA VAL A 713 -23.48 -11.73 -17.96
C VAL A 713 -23.23 -13.20 -17.71
N LEU A 714 -23.24 -13.99 -18.77
CA LEU A 714 -23.03 -15.43 -18.70
C LEU A 714 -21.53 -15.79 -18.76
N VAL A 715 -21.19 -16.94 -18.20
CA VAL A 715 -19.86 -17.54 -18.35
C VAL A 715 -19.64 -17.88 -19.83
N LYS A 716 -18.45 -17.63 -20.34
CA LYS A 716 -18.09 -17.90 -21.75
C LYS A 716 -18.39 -19.34 -22.15
N GLY A 717 -19.18 -19.51 -23.21
CA GLY A 717 -19.61 -20.80 -23.70
C GLY A 717 -21.04 -21.21 -23.28
N THR A 718 -21.73 -20.41 -22.46
CA THR A 718 -23.15 -20.57 -22.15
C THR A 718 -23.99 -19.82 -23.18
N GLU A 719 -24.93 -20.48 -23.81
CA GLU A 719 -25.82 -19.86 -24.81
C GLU A 719 -26.99 -19.11 -24.12
N PRO A 720 -27.30 -17.86 -24.51
CA PRO A 720 -28.38 -17.06 -23.94
C PRO A 720 -29.74 -17.45 -24.51
N THR A 721 -30.35 -18.51 -23.99
CA THR A 721 -31.66 -19.00 -24.48
C THR A 721 -32.82 -18.52 -23.64
N ASP A 722 -34.07 -18.59 -24.22
CA ASP A 722 -35.29 -18.27 -23.46
C ASP A 722 -35.62 -19.32 -22.39
N GLU A 723 -35.18 -20.56 -22.60
CA GLU A 723 -35.26 -21.63 -21.61
C GLU A 723 -34.42 -21.29 -20.40
N LEU A 724 -33.21 -20.78 -20.59
CA LEU A 724 -32.31 -20.36 -19.52
C LEU A 724 -32.90 -19.19 -18.71
N LYS A 725 -33.59 -18.23 -19.38
CA LYS A 725 -34.30 -17.16 -18.68
C LYS A 725 -35.38 -17.71 -17.74
N LYS A 726 -36.17 -18.67 -18.20
CA LYS A 726 -37.21 -19.33 -17.40
C LYS A 726 -36.64 -20.13 -16.24
N GLU A 727 -35.51 -20.78 -16.45
CA GLU A 727 -34.79 -21.50 -15.40
C GLU A 727 -34.34 -20.54 -14.28
N ILE A 728 -33.71 -19.43 -14.65
CA ILE A 728 -33.29 -18.39 -13.69
C ILE A 728 -34.49 -17.83 -12.94
N GLN A 729 -35.59 -17.50 -13.64
CA GLN A 729 -36.81 -17.00 -13.02
C GLN A 729 -37.38 -17.99 -12.02
N LYS A 730 -37.43 -19.28 -12.39
CA LYS A 730 -37.90 -20.37 -11.52
C LYS A 730 -37.00 -20.53 -10.30
N TYR A 731 -35.68 -20.55 -10.52
CA TYR A 731 -34.68 -20.68 -9.45
C TYR A 731 -34.85 -19.58 -8.39
N VAL A 732 -34.92 -18.32 -8.82
CA VAL A 732 -35.13 -17.20 -7.89
C VAL A 732 -36.47 -17.30 -7.17
N LYS A 733 -37.56 -17.72 -7.85
CA LYS A 733 -38.86 -17.87 -7.26
C LYS A 733 -38.90 -18.96 -6.18
N GLU A 734 -38.10 -20.02 -6.32
CA GLU A 734 -38.01 -21.13 -5.36
C GLU A 734 -37.10 -20.81 -4.16
N ARG A 735 -36.14 -19.88 -4.33
CA ARG A 735 -35.17 -19.52 -3.31
C ARG A 735 -35.48 -18.25 -2.54
N THR A 736 -36.37 -17.42 -3.07
CA THR A 736 -36.80 -16.15 -2.45
C THR A 736 -38.31 -16.12 -2.31
N ALA A 737 -38.87 -15.03 -1.74
CA ALA A 737 -40.32 -14.82 -1.75
C ALA A 737 -40.83 -14.70 -3.20
N PRO A 738 -41.97 -15.32 -3.55
CA PRO A 738 -42.47 -15.42 -4.92
C PRO A 738 -42.63 -14.09 -5.67
N TYR A 739 -42.81 -12.97 -4.94
CA TYR A 739 -42.95 -11.64 -5.54
C TYR A 739 -41.61 -11.03 -5.97
N LYS A 740 -40.45 -11.60 -5.55
CA LYS A 740 -39.12 -11.08 -5.78
C LYS A 740 -38.48 -11.55 -7.12
N TYR A 741 -39.02 -12.59 -7.77
CA TYR A 741 -38.42 -13.13 -8.97
C TYR A 741 -38.37 -12.09 -10.12
N PRO A 742 -37.29 -12.07 -10.92
CA PRO A 742 -37.16 -11.14 -12.04
C PRO A 742 -38.17 -11.48 -13.13
N ARG A 743 -39.06 -10.53 -13.43
CA ARG A 743 -40.01 -10.69 -14.54
C ARG A 743 -39.38 -10.49 -15.88
N ILE A 744 -38.29 -9.71 -15.90
CA ILE A 744 -37.51 -9.43 -17.08
C ILE A 744 -36.09 -9.94 -16.84
N VAL A 745 -35.57 -10.77 -17.75
CA VAL A 745 -34.19 -11.27 -17.74
C VAL A 745 -33.57 -10.89 -19.08
N VAL A 746 -32.45 -10.15 -19.01
CA VAL A 746 -31.69 -9.69 -20.16
C VAL A 746 -30.27 -10.21 -20.07
N PHE A 747 -29.78 -10.88 -21.09
CA PHE A 747 -28.38 -11.25 -21.19
C PHE A 747 -27.58 -10.12 -21.84
N ARG A 748 -26.41 -9.83 -21.29
CA ARG A 748 -25.50 -8.76 -21.75
C ARG A 748 -24.08 -9.30 -21.86
N ASP A 749 -23.25 -8.70 -22.69
CA ASP A 749 -21.82 -9.01 -22.79
C ASP A 749 -21.06 -8.46 -21.58
N GLU A 750 -21.46 -7.29 -21.09
CA GLU A 750 -20.90 -6.65 -19.89
C GLU A 750 -21.96 -5.79 -19.17
N LEU A 751 -21.72 -5.52 -17.88
CA LEU A 751 -22.55 -4.59 -17.11
C LEU A 751 -21.89 -3.22 -17.01
N PRO A 752 -22.66 -2.11 -17.10
CA PRO A 752 -22.14 -0.77 -16.89
C PRO A 752 -21.67 -0.61 -15.44
N LYS A 753 -20.42 -0.11 -15.26
CA LYS A 753 -19.80 0.03 -13.94
C LYS A 753 -19.29 1.45 -13.71
N THR A 754 -19.21 1.82 -12.46
CA THR A 754 -18.49 3.01 -12.01
C THR A 754 -16.98 2.75 -12.12
N THR A 755 -16.17 3.80 -11.98
CA THR A 755 -14.70 3.69 -11.87
C THR A 755 -14.27 2.84 -10.65
N SER A 756 -15.12 2.68 -9.65
CA SER A 756 -14.90 1.79 -8.48
C SER A 756 -15.33 0.34 -8.69
N GLY A 757 -15.86 -0.02 -9.87
CA GLY A 757 -16.33 -1.36 -10.20
C GLY A 757 -17.77 -1.65 -9.80
N LYS A 758 -18.49 -0.70 -9.18
CA LYS A 758 -19.90 -0.85 -8.81
C LYS A 758 -20.82 -0.76 -10.03
N ILE A 759 -21.86 -1.60 -10.07
CA ILE A 759 -22.84 -1.60 -11.15
C ILE A 759 -23.65 -0.29 -11.13
N LYS A 760 -23.73 0.36 -12.29
CA LYS A 760 -24.59 1.54 -12.54
C LYS A 760 -26.00 1.06 -12.84
N ARG A 761 -26.86 0.84 -11.81
CA ARG A 761 -28.19 0.28 -11.97
C ARG A 761 -29.11 1.14 -12.84
N ASN A 762 -28.93 2.44 -12.83
CA ASN A 762 -29.69 3.38 -13.68
C ASN A 762 -29.37 3.24 -15.19
N MET A 763 -28.39 2.41 -15.55
CA MET A 763 -27.99 2.14 -16.95
C MET A 763 -28.26 0.65 -17.35
N LEU A 764 -28.93 -0.14 -16.50
CA LEU A 764 -29.24 -1.55 -16.75
C LEU A 764 -30.45 -1.78 -17.68
#